data_5b40fc614a7256803c33a8ea0af637e9
#
_entry.id   5b40fc614a7256803c33a8ea0af637e9
#
_cell.length_a   1.000
_cell.length_b   1.000
_cell.length_c   1.000
_cell.angle_alpha   90.00
_cell.angle_beta   90.00
_cell.angle_gamma   90.00
#
_symmetry.space_group_name_H-M   'P 1'
#
loop_
_entity.id
_entity.type
_entity.pdbx_description
1 polymer ?
#
loop_
_entity_poly.entity_id
_entity_poly.type
_entity_poly.pdbx_seq_one_letter_code
_entity_poly.pdbx_strand_id
1 'polypeptide(L)'
;MIRRPGIIIVGLFILVMIFPGLFNFTQGQSFLHPGIDQSSADLQKLKQLLKEEKQPYKDAYIRLKAETEKSFEIKAYTRVMRGPYGKPNIGGEDLRIAANMAYNNALLWYITGEKKYASKSIEIINTWTPVLWDFDFNDAKLIAALTGSVWCNAAEILNNTPSGWKAKDVSAFRKMLMTVYYPLLRFYFPTANGNWNGGIIQTILAISIFMDDRKMFNNAIDNFLHSTANGSLFKYIYPNGQCQESPRDQGHVQMGLGLFAGAAQIAFTQGVDFFSIGQNRIAKGFEFTASYMMGDEPHCYCVISKDKRDKLRDDYEYVYQHYQSIGIAVPHTKRVADSIRPLNSRSVLTAVRSSQTFAHSLHRINNGNHAYGLQKIVGAIHTIKTENSEDAIIVQPGESVQEALHAATKKGNRVLLRNGVHKIKETLKLPSNVTLAGESKNTILFLDPASGMRDAMVNAADDMHDVTVRDLVIEVSDRVDVPSDPNSYRSRNARYNRGGILFHAMKEGEMKNILLQNITVRNASFNGVFISGADSVSIISCDFDENGGNAVPGAKLQHNLLLTHCSNILVSSSRLTTSPFGSGLSLDKCRNVSVLNNEIARNGYYGLLVAESKNISIIGNLIEANDRSGIMMEYLYSGNQQVSISKNRLQFNAGWGIESYSTNGIQLSLNDLNHNGNNKEQIRISPEKKILMQ
;
A
#
# COMPACT_ATOMS: atom_id res chain seq x y z
N MET A 1 -2.23 76.99 -37.75
CA MET A 1 -1.27 75.90 -37.88
C MET A 1 -0.65 75.64 -36.51
N ILE A 2 -1.20 74.66 -35.80
CA ILE A 2 -0.61 74.28 -34.51
C ILE A 2 -0.59 72.73 -34.51
N ARG A 3 0.61 72.15 -34.53
CA ARG A 3 0.88 70.70 -34.46
C ARG A 3 0.72 70.23 -33.03
N ARG A 4 -0.09 69.19 -32.82
CA ARG A 4 -0.15 68.42 -31.55
C ARG A 4 0.90 67.31 -31.55
N PRO A 5 1.60 67.04 -30.42
CA PRO A 5 2.54 65.93 -30.33
C PRO A 5 1.80 64.63 -30.02
N GLY A 6 2.20 63.54 -30.68
CA GLY A 6 1.70 62.19 -30.47
C GLY A 6 2.29 61.58 -29.22
N ILE A 7 1.43 60.91 -28.45
CA ILE A 7 1.80 60.09 -27.29
C ILE A 7 2.17 58.68 -27.79
N ILE A 8 3.39 58.25 -27.62
CA ILE A 8 3.83 56.85 -27.86
C ILE A 8 3.55 56.09 -26.57
N ILE A 9 2.60 55.17 -26.62
CA ILE A 9 2.35 54.21 -25.54
C ILE A 9 3.30 52.99 -25.81
N VAL A 10 4.33 52.89 -24.98
CA VAL A 10 5.18 51.69 -24.94
C VAL A 10 4.46 50.64 -24.11
N GLY A 11 3.85 49.67 -24.78
CA GLY A 11 3.26 48.53 -24.14
C GLY A 11 4.34 47.56 -23.61
N LEU A 12 4.47 47.49 -22.30
CA LEU A 12 5.33 46.53 -21.65
C LEU A 12 4.62 45.14 -21.64
N PHE A 13 4.98 44.30 -22.57
CA PHE A 13 4.58 42.88 -22.53
C PHE A 13 5.35 42.17 -21.45
N ILE A 14 4.71 41.94 -20.30
CA ILE A 14 5.18 41.01 -19.29
C ILE A 14 4.89 39.61 -19.78
N LEU A 15 5.90 38.91 -20.27
CA LEU A 15 5.84 37.50 -20.61
C LEU A 15 5.82 36.71 -19.30
N VAL A 16 4.64 36.35 -18.82
CA VAL A 16 4.50 35.42 -17.69
C VAL A 16 4.77 34.00 -18.24
N MET A 17 5.96 33.51 -18.05
CA MET A 17 6.26 32.11 -18.24
C MET A 17 5.57 31.31 -17.15
N ILE A 18 4.44 30.68 -17.49
CA ILE A 18 3.82 29.66 -16.65
C ILE A 18 4.66 28.41 -16.76
N PHE A 19 5.49 28.14 -15.75
CA PHE A 19 6.11 26.84 -15.59
C PHE A 19 5.07 25.88 -14.99
N PRO A 20 4.76 24.74 -15.63
CA PRO A 20 4.01 23.68 -14.98
C PRO A 20 4.93 23.04 -13.93
N GLY A 21 4.64 23.29 -12.67
CA GLY A 21 5.32 22.67 -11.54
C GLY A 21 4.96 21.20 -11.45
N LEU A 22 5.56 20.37 -12.28
CA LEU A 22 5.77 18.96 -12.00
C LEU A 22 6.69 18.86 -10.78
N PHE A 23 6.51 17.88 -9.92
CA PHE A 23 7.55 17.42 -9.00
C PHE A 23 8.74 16.97 -9.86
N ASN A 24 9.52 17.92 -10.31
CA ASN A 24 10.83 17.64 -10.83
C ASN A 24 11.73 17.37 -9.62
N PHE A 25 11.71 16.13 -9.13
CA PHE A 25 12.92 15.62 -8.53
C PHE A 25 13.98 15.75 -9.63
N THR A 26 14.85 16.72 -9.48
CA THR A 26 15.91 16.94 -10.45
C THR A 26 16.61 15.61 -10.69
N GLN A 27 16.50 15.09 -11.91
CA GLN A 27 17.32 13.99 -12.39
C GLN A 27 18.78 14.47 -12.26
N GLY A 28 19.48 14.05 -11.20
CA GLY A 28 20.87 14.47 -11.02
C GLY A 28 21.41 14.49 -9.59
N GLN A 29 20.55 14.39 -8.57
CA GLN A 29 21.08 14.38 -7.20
C GLN A 29 21.44 12.94 -6.78
N SER A 30 22.72 12.68 -6.57
CA SER A 30 23.25 11.42 -6.02
C SER A 30 22.65 11.13 -4.64
N PHE A 31 22.57 9.87 -4.27
CA PHE A 31 22.25 9.49 -2.90
C PHE A 31 23.42 9.82 -1.95
N LEU A 32 23.11 9.99 -0.67
CA LEU A 32 24.11 9.98 0.39
C LEU A 32 24.50 8.54 0.70
N HIS A 33 25.81 8.28 0.85
CA HIS A 33 26.36 6.98 1.20
C HIS A 33 27.42 7.06 2.31
N PRO A 34 27.38 6.17 3.32
CA PRO A 34 26.23 5.34 3.66
C PRO A 34 25.01 6.22 3.94
N GLY A 35 23.84 5.73 3.63
CA GLY A 35 22.66 6.59 3.66
C GLY A 35 21.32 5.86 3.72
N ILE A 36 21.25 4.64 4.27
CA ILE A 36 20.00 3.94 4.48
C ILE A 36 19.42 4.34 5.85
N ASP A 37 19.61 3.57 6.91
CA ASP A 37 19.11 3.96 8.22
C ASP A 37 19.82 5.19 8.77
N GLN A 38 21.13 5.32 8.53
CA GLN A 38 21.98 6.38 9.02
C GLN A 38 22.90 6.92 7.91
N SER A 39 23.10 8.23 7.92
CA SER A 39 24.14 8.89 7.10
C SER A 39 25.53 8.73 7.72
N SER A 40 26.58 9.04 6.95
CA SER A 40 27.95 9.16 7.49
C SER A 40 28.00 10.09 8.70
N ALA A 41 27.28 11.20 8.68
CA ALA A 41 27.26 12.17 9.77
C ALA A 41 26.57 11.61 11.03
N ASP A 42 25.52 10.81 10.88
CA ASP A 42 24.84 10.12 11.98
C ASP A 42 25.77 9.09 12.63
N LEU A 43 26.43 8.29 11.81
CA LEU A 43 27.39 7.28 12.28
C LEU A 43 28.60 7.92 12.97
N GLN A 44 29.10 9.07 12.49
CA GLN A 44 30.15 9.84 13.16
C GLN A 44 29.67 10.38 14.53
N LYS A 45 28.43 10.90 14.56
CA LYS A 45 27.83 11.35 15.81
C LYS A 45 27.68 10.21 16.81
N LEU A 46 27.26 9.05 16.37
CA LEU A 46 27.20 7.84 17.21
C LEU A 46 28.59 7.51 17.81
N LYS A 47 29.66 7.49 16.99
CA LYS A 47 31.03 7.25 17.49
C LYS A 47 31.44 8.28 18.54
N GLN A 48 31.09 9.54 18.32
CA GLN A 48 31.37 10.60 19.32
C GLN A 48 30.65 10.34 20.64
N LEU A 49 29.35 10.03 20.60
CA LEU A 49 28.55 9.74 21.80
C LEU A 49 29.09 8.55 22.58
N LEU A 50 29.55 7.51 21.89
CA LEU A 50 30.17 6.35 22.50
C LEU A 50 31.54 6.65 23.13
N LYS A 51 32.36 7.48 22.45
CA LYS A 51 33.63 7.98 23.01
C LYS A 51 33.43 8.82 24.26
N GLU A 52 32.35 9.58 24.32
CA GLU A 52 31.93 10.39 25.46
C GLU A 52 31.20 9.57 26.54
N GLU A 53 31.07 8.26 26.35
CA GLU A 53 30.38 7.35 27.24
C GLU A 53 28.92 7.74 27.56
N LYS A 54 28.25 8.42 26.62
CA LYS A 54 26.88 8.90 26.79
C LYS A 54 25.87 7.78 26.87
N GLN A 55 24.97 7.90 27.85
CA GLN A 55 23.81 7.04 27.98
C GLN A 55 22.64 7.60 27.11
N PRO A 56 21.82 6.71 26.57
CA PRO A 56 21.79 5.26 26.70
C PRO A 56 22.68 4.47 25.70
N TYR A 57 23.46 5.17 24.89
CA TYR A 57 24.21 4.60 23.76
C TYR A 57 25.32 3.64 24.24
N LYS A 58 25.99 3.97 25.33
CA LYS A 58 27.05 3.10 25.90
C LYS A 58 26.50 1.72 26.26
N ASP A 59 25.39 1.67 26.98
CA ASP A 59 24.79 0.40 27.40
C ASP A 59 24.24 -0.38 26.20
N ALA A 60 23.61 0.31 25.23
CA ALA A 60 23.15 -0.31 24.01
C ALA A 60 24.30 -0.91 23.18
N TYR A 61 25.45 -0.23 23.12
CA TYR A 61 26.65 -0.75 22.48
C TYR A 61 27.20 -1.99 23.16
N ILE A 62 27.28 -1.99 24.50
CA ILE A 62 27.74 -3.14 25.27
C ILE A 62 26.85 -4.36 24.99
N ARG A 63 25.52 -4.18 25.01
CA ARG A 63 24.57 -5.25 24.69
C ARG A 63 24.70 -5.71 23.25
N LEU A 64 24.76 -4.79 22.27
CA LEU A 64 24.92 -5.14 20.86
C LEU A 64 26.18 -5.99 20.64
N LYS A 65 27.30 -5.58 21.26
CA LYS A 65 28.55 -6.33 21.18
C LYS A 65 28.42 -7.73 21.75
N ALA A 66 27.86 -7.85 22.95
CA ALA A 66 27.64 -9.15 23.60
C ALA A 66 26.70 -10.08 22.83
N GLU A 67 25.65 -9.52 22.21
CA GLU A 67 24.73 -10.27 21.35
C GLU A 67 25.41 -10.74 20.04
N THR A 68 26.23 -9.88 19.45
CA THR A 68 26.88 -10.12 18.15
C THR A 68 28.05 -11.11 18.27
N GLU A 69 28.72 -11.16 19.43
CA GLU A 69 29.85 -12.08 19.69
C GLU A 69 29.41 -13.49 20.09
N LYS A 70 28.10 -13.74 20.23
CA LYS A 70 27.58 -15.10 20.39
C LYS A 70 27.83 -15.90 19.12
N SER A 71 28.22 -17.15 19.29
CA SER A 71 28.39 -18.07 18.16
C SER A 71 27.05 -18.36 17.51
N PHE A 72 27.02 -18.34 16.18
CA PHE A 72 25.88 -18.83 15.39
C PHE A 72 26.39 -19.48 14.11
N GLU A 73 25.67 -20.47 13.64
CA GLU A 73 25.97 -21.15 12.38
C GLU A 73 25.37 -20.36 11.21
N ILE A 74 26.15 -20.11 10.16
CA ILE A 74 25.66 -19.47 8.94
C ILE A 74 25.12 -20.58 8.03
N LYS A 75 23.80 -20.71 7.95
CA LYS A 75 23.12 -21.67 7.12
C LYS A 75 22.32 -20.97 6.04
N ALA A 76 22.81 -21.06 4.78
CA ALA A 76 22.12 -20.48 3.62
C ALA A 76 21.24 -21.52 2.92
N TYR A 77 20.15 -21.05 2.32
CA TYR A 77 19.18 -21.88 1.61
C TYR A 77 19.00 -21.39 0.18
N THR A 78 18.89 -22.32 -0.75
CA THR A 78 18.60 -22.02 -2.16
C THR A 78 17.20 -21.41 -2.34
N ARG A 79 16.25 -21.91 -1.55
CA ARG A 79 14.87 -21.40 -1.51
C ARG A 79 14.46 -21.21 -0.06
N VAL A 80 13.98 -20.00 0.26
CA VAL A 80 13.39 -19.73 1.55
C VAL A 80 11.88 -19.90 1.44
N MET A 81 11.33 -20.83 2.21
CA MET A 81 9.91 -21.13 2.20
C MET A 81 9.29 -20.71 3.53
N ARG A 82 8.33 -19.78 3.46
CA ARG A 82 7.62 -19.33 4.66
C ARG A 82 6.13 -19.28 4.40
N GLY A 83 5.42 -20.19 5.03
CA GLY A 83 3.98 -20.21 5.05
C GLY A 83 3.40 -19.30 6.12
N PRO A 84 2.06 -19.22 6.17
CA PRO A 84 1.32 -18.38 7.10
C PRO A 84 1.75 -18.58 8.56
N TYR A 85 1.99 -17.47 9.29
CA TYR A 85 2.57 -17.49 10.66
C TYR A 85 3.85 -18.33 10.80
N GLY A 86 4.61 -18.45 9.71
CA GLY A 86 5.84 -19.21 9.71
C GLY A 86 5.65 -20.74 9.76
N LYS A 87 4.58 -21.26 9.17
CA LYS A 87 4.35 -22.70 9.06
C LYS A 87 3.99 -23.10 7.60
N PRO A 88 4.91 -23.78 6.86
CA PRO A 88 6.29 -24.10 7.23
C PRO A 88 7.18 -22.86 7.31
N ASN A 89 8.33 -22.98 7.96
CA ASN A 89 9.40 -21.98 7.94
C ASN A 89 10.73 -22.71 7.66
N ILE A 90 11.13 -22.76 6.39
CA ILE A 90 12.37 -23.39 5.95
C ILE A 90 13.30 -22.27 5.50
N GLY A 91 14.37 -22.06 6.25
CA GLY A 91 15.38 -21.04 6.00
C GLY A 91 14.95 -19.60 6.35
N GLY A 92 13.67 -19.34 6.69
CA GLY A 92 13.22 -17.98 6.97
C GLY A 92 13.77 -17.40 8.27
N GLU A 93 13.90 -18.21 9.31
CA GLU A 93 14.51 -17.79 10.56
C GLU A 93 16.03 -17.65 10.42
N ASP A 94 16.69 -18.58 9.74
CA ASP A 94 18.14 -18.51 9.45
C ASP A 94 18.46 -17.25 8.63
N LEU A 95 17.64 -16.90 7.63
CA LEU A 95 17.76 -15.67 6.84
C LEU A 95 17.66 -14.43 7.73
N ARG A 96 16.67 -14.41 8.63
CA ARG A 96 16.44 -13.28 9.55
C ARG A 96 17.61 -13.11 10.52
N ILE A 97 18.08 -14.19 11.10
CA ILE A 97 19.25 -14.18 11.99
C ILE A 97 20.48 -13.69 11.23
N ALA A 98 20.76 -14.26 10.06
CA ALA A 98 21.91 -13.89 9.25
C ALA A 98 21.89 -12.40 8.84
N ALA A 99 20.77 -11.86 8.39
CA ALA A 99 20.63 -10.45 8.04
C ALA A 99 20.90 -9.54 9.25
N ASN A 100 20.33 -9.86 10.42
CA ASN A 100 20.57 -9.10 11.63
C ASN A 100 22.03 -9.17 12.09
N MET A 101 22.64 -10.34 12.05
CA MET A 101 24.04 -10.53 12.43
C MET A 101 25.00 -9.82 11.45
N ALA A 102 24.69 -9.82 10.15
CA ALA A 102 25.46 -9.05 9.17
C ALA A 102 25.41 -7.55 9.50
N TYR A 103 24.23 -6.99 9.77
CA TYR A 103 24.08 -5.59 10.11
C TYR A 103 24.75 -5.22 11.44
N ASN A 104 24.54 -6.04 12.49
CA ASN A 104 25.20 -5.82 13.79
C ASN A 104 26.74 -5.79 13.64
N ASN A 105 27.31 -6.74 12.90
CA ASN A 105 28.74 -6.79 12.63
C ASN A 105 29.20 -5.58 11.79
N ALA A 106 28.48 -5.16 10.76
CA ALA A 106 28.82 -3.97 9.98
C ALA A 106 28.81 -2.70 10.84
N LEU A 107 27.82 -2.56 11.73
CA LEU A 107 27.74 -1.44 12.67
C LEU A 107 28.90 -1.45 13.68
N LEU A 108 29.20 -2.61 14.25
CA LEU A 108 30.38 -2.78 15.14
C LEU A 108 31.70 -2.51 14.43
N TRP A 109 31.84 -2.93 13.17
CA TRP A 109 32.99 -2.56 12.33
C TRP A 109 33.13 -1.04 12.25
N TYR A 110 32.06 -0.34 11.91
CA TYR A 110 32.11 1.11 11.81
C TYR A 110 32.48 1.79 13.15
N ILE A 111 31.91 1.31 14.24
CA ILE A 111 32.15 1.86 15.60
C ILE A 111 33.58 1.61 16.06
N THR A 112 34.05 0.38 15.97
CA THR A 112 35.33 -0.06 16.60
C THR A 112 36.53 0.00 15.67
N GLY A 113 36.34 -0.17 14.37
CA GLY A 113 37.41 -0.38 13.39
C GLY A 113 38.07 -1.76 13.48
N GLU A 114 37.54 -2.70 14.28
CA GLU A 114 38.09 -4.06 14.41
C GLU A 114 37.72 -4.90 13.18
N LYS A 115 38.73 -5.29 12.41
CA LYS A 115 38.54 -6.05 11.14
C LYS A 115 37.73 -7.33 11.29
N LYS A 116 37.72 -7.97 12.46
CA LYS A 116 36.94 -9.20 12.71
C LYS A 116 35.46 -9.00 12.39
N TYR A 117 34.89 -7.83 12.72
CA TYR A 117 33.49 -7.53 12.48
C TYR A 117 33.19 -7.30 10.99
N ALA A 118 34.07 -6.57 10.27
CA ALA A 118 33.93 -6.42 8.83
C ALA A 118 34.01 -7.79 8.13
N SER A 119 35.02 -8.60 8.49
CA SER A 119 35.20 -9.94 7.93
C SER A 119 33.99 -10.85 8.19
N LYS A 120 33.41 -10.81 9.41
CA LYS A 120 32.25 -11.63 9.74
C LYS A 120 30.97 -11.18 8.99
N SER A 121 30.75 -9.88 8.87
CA SER A 121 29.63 -9.36 8.09
C SER A 121 29.75 -9.74 6.60
N ILE A 122 30.93 -9.61 6.02
CA ILE A 122 31.24 -10.02 4.63
C ILE A 122 31.04 -11.52 4.44
N GLU A 123 31.52 -12.35 5.37
CA GLU A 123 31.35 -13.81 5.36
C GLU A 123 29.85 -14.18 5.29
N ILE A 124 29.04 -13.57 6.16
CA ILE A 124 27.59 -13.82 6.21
C ILE A 124 26.93 -13.47 4.87
N ILE A 125 27.18 -12.27 4.36
CA ILE A 125 26.60 -11.80 3.09
C ILE A 125 27.05 -12.71 1.94
N ASN A 126 28.34 -12.99 1.86
CA ASN A 126 28.91 -13.78 0.77
C ASN A 126 28.49 -15.27 0.82
N THR A 127 28.10 -15.79 1.98
CA THR A 127 27.54 -17.14 2.10
C THR A 127 26.13 -17.23 1.53
N TRP A 128 25.27 -16.22 1.78
CA TRP A 128 23.91 -16.22 1.28
C TRP A 128 23.80 -15.81 -0.20
N THR A 129 24.62 -14.87 -0.65
CA THR A 129 24.53 -14.25 -1.98
C THR A 129 24.51 -15.24 -3.14
N PRO A 130 25.41 -16.25 -3.25
CA PRO A 130 25.40 -17.19 -4.36
C PRO A 130 24.39 -18.33 -4.19
N VAL A 131 23.80 -18.48 -3.02
CA VAL A 131 22.95 -19.62 -2.67
C VAL A 131 21.47 -19.29 -2.80
N LEU A 132 21.04 -18.14 -2.29
CA LEU A 132 19.62 -17.74 -2.32
C LEU A 132 19.20 -17.32 -3.73
N TRP A 133 18.23 -18.05 -4.30
CA TRP A 133 17.72 -17.73 -5.63
C TRP A 133 16.18 -17.64 -5.69
N ASP A 134 15.45 -18.04 -4.62
CA ASP A 134 14.00 -18.04 -4.63
C ASP A 134 13.37 -17.89 -3.24
N PHE A 135 12.15 -17.34 -3.23
CA PHE A 135 11.25 -17.26 -2.09
C PHE A 135 9.92 -17.90 -2.45
N ASP A 136 9.37 -18.73 -1.59
CA ASP A 136 8.14 -19.47 -1.85
C ASP A 136 7.17 -19.45 -0.67
N PHE A 137 5.91 -19.74 -0.91
CA PHE A 137 4.77 -19.66 0.00
C PHE A 137 4.29 -18.23 0.34
N ASN A 138 3.11 -18.15 0.97
CA ASN A 138 2.39 -16.89 1.21
C ASN A 138 3.21 -15.83 1.93
N ASP A 139 3.88 -16.20 3.05
CA ASP A 139 4.61 -15.25 3.89
C ASP A 139 6.07 -15.06 3.42
N ALA A 140 6.47 -15.69 2.33
CA ALA A 140 7.81 -15.53 1.78
C ALA A 140 8.06 -14.08 1.32
N LYS A 141 7.06 -13.43 0.73
CA LYS A 141 7.12 -12.00 0.41
C LYS A 141 7.33 -11.13 1.65
N LEU A 142 6.68 -11.47 2.77
CA LEU A 142 6.85 -10.75 4.03
C LEU A 142 8.26 -10.94 4.60
N ILE A 143 8.80 -12.16 4.65
CA ILE A 143 10.17 -12.36 5.17
C ILE A 143 11.23 -11.68 4.29
N ALA A 144 11.04 -11.65 2.97
CA ALA A 144 11.88 -10.86 2.08
C ALA A 144 11.79 -9.36 2.40
N ALA A 145 10.57 -8.83 2.61
CA ALA A 145 10.35 -7.45 3.00
C ALA A 145 10.97 -7.09 4.36
N LEU A 146 10.98 -8.02 5.33
CA LEU A 146 11.54 -7.80 6.66
C LEU A 146 13.06 -7.92 6.73
N THR A 147 13.69 -8.56 5.74
CA THR A 147 15.14 -8.83 5.76
C THR A 147 15.92 -7.99 4.74
N GLY A 148 15.28 -7.55 3.66
CA GLY A 148 15.97 -6.87 2.57
C GLY A 148 16.59 -5.53 2.98
N SER A 149 15.88 -4.70 3.75
CA SER A 149 16.43 -3.44 4.27
C SER A 149 17.59 -3.69 5.25
N VAL A 150 17.52 -4.74 6.05
CA VAL A 150 18.58 -5.12 7.00
C VAL A 150 19.85 -5.54 6.27
N TRP A 151 19.72 -6.37 5.21
CA TRP A 151 20.85 -6.71 4.33
C TRP A 151 21.47 -5.49 3.67
N CYS A 152 20.64 -4.59 3.14
CA CYS A 152 21.11 -3.39 2.47
C CYS A 152 21.85 -2.45 3.43
N ASN A 153 21.41 -2.31 4.68
CA ASN A 153 22.11 -1.52 5.70
C ASN A 153 23.53 -2.07 5.99
N ALA A 154 23.64 -3.39 6.14
CA ALA A 154 24.95 -4.01 6.33
C ALA A 154 25.87 -3.76 5.12
N ALA A 155 25.35 -4.02 3.93
CA ALA A 155 26.07 -3.85 2.67
C ALA A 155 26.50 -2.39 2.44
N GLU A 156 25.63 -1.43 2.77
CA GLU A 156 25.88 -0.01 2.63
C GLU A 156 27.06 0.47 3.49
N ILE A 157 27.12 0.04 4.75
CA ILE A 157 28.24 0.35 5.63
C ILE A 157 29.54 -0.27 5.10
N LEU A 158 29.50 -1.55 4.71
CA LEU A 158 30.68 -2.24 4.21
C LEU A 158 31.21 -1.65 2.90
N ASN A 159 30.32 -1.31 1.97
CA ASN A 159 30.68 -0.79 0.65
C ASN A 159 31.27 0.63 0.72
N ASN A 160 30.86 1.40 1.72
CA ASN A 160 31.28 2.81 1.87
C ASN A 160 32.31 3.02 2.99
N THR A 161 32.99 1.95 3.41
CA THR A 161 34.09 1.99 4.37
C THR A 161 35.23 1.06 3.88
N PRO A 162 36.48 1.21 4.39
CA PRO A 162 37.58 0.32 4.00
C PRO A 162 37.45 -1.08 4.64
N SER A 163 36.29 -1.70 4.48
CA SER A 163 35.94 -3.01 5.06
C SER A 163 36.72 -4.18 4.44
N GLY A 164 37.23 -4.01 3.23
CA GLY A 164 37.86 -5.07 2.45
C GLY A 164 36.88 -5.93 1.64
N TRP A 165 35.59 -5.54 1.55
CA TRP A 165 34.61 -6.23 0.71
C TRP A 165 34.97 -6.06 -0.77
N LYS A 166 35.13 -7.17 -1.50
CA LYS A 166 35.63 -7.13 -2.87
C LYS A 166 34.55 -6.70 -3.86
N ALA A 167 34.90 -5.89 -4.84
CA ALA A 167 33.96 -5.36 -5.84
C ALA A 167 33.16 -6.47 -6.58
N LYS A 168 33.78 -7.63 -6.84
CA LYS A 168 33.10 -8.78 -7.42
C LYS A 168 31.95 -9.31 -6.53
N ASP A 169 32.16 -9.32 -5.21
CA ASP A 169 31.19 -9.81 -4.24
C ASP A 169 30.06 -8.78 -4.05
N VAL A 170 30.39 -7.49 -4.07
CA VAL A 170 29.40 -6.38 -4.12
C VAL A 170 28.50 -6.53 -5.36
N SER A 171 29.11 -6.80 -6.53
CA SER A 171 28.35 -7.01 -7.78
C SER A 171 27.44 -8.24 -7.70
N ALA A 172 27.91 -9.32 -7.09
CA ALA A 172 27.11 -10.53 -6.88
C ALA A 172 25.91 -10.26 -5.94
N PHE A 173 26.14 -9.51 -4.86
CA PHE A 173 25.06 -9.11 -3.93
C PHE A 173 24.03 -8.20 -4.62
N ARG A 174 24.48 -7.19 -5.39
CA ARG A 174 23.59 -6.37 -6.23
C ARG A 174 22.74 -7.23 -7.16
N LYS A 175 23.34 -8.21 -7.81
CA LYS A 175 22.62 -9.15 -8.67
C LYS A 175 21.56 -9.92 -7.88
N MET A 176 21.88 -10.47 -6.71
CA MET A 176 20.89 -11.17 -5.86
C MET A 176 19.72 -10.26 -5.51
N LEU A 177 19.95 -9.02 -5.10
CA LEU A 177 18.87 -8.06 -4.82
C LEU A 177 17.95 -7.87 -6.03
N MET A 178 18.52 -7.74 -7.24
CA MET A 178 17.76 -7.44 -8.46
C MET A 178 17.12 -8.68 -9.10
N THR A 179 17.61 -9.88 -8.82
CA THR A 179 17.05 -11.10 -9.43
C THR A 179 16.20 -11.93 -8.47
N VAL A 180 16.33 -11.72 -7.16
CA VAL A 180 15.60 -12.49 -6.13
C VAL A 180 14.64 -11.62 -5.32
N TYR A 181 15.13 -10.54 -4.72
CA TYR A 181 14.29 -9.66 -3.88
C TYR A 181 13.38 -8.75 -4.68
N TYR A 182 13.93 -7.97 -5.60
CA TYR A 182 13.18 -6.95 -6.32
C TYR A 182 12.04 -7.51 -7.18
N PRO A 183 12.18 -8.61 -7.94
CA PRO A 183 11.07 -9.18 -8.70
C PRO A 183 9.90 -9.62 -7.82
N LEU A 184 10.17 -10.07 -6.60
CA LEU A 184 9.16 -10.45 -5.63
C LEU A 184 8.43 -9.24 -5.03
N LEU A 185 9.14 -8.12 -4.81
CA LEU A 185 8.67 -6.98 -4.05
C LEU A 185 8.16 -5.82 -4.93
N ARG A 186 8.61 -5.70 -6.19
CA ARG A 186 8.36 -4.54 -7.06
C ARG A 186 6.89 -4.21 -7.31
N PHE A 187 6.00 -5.19 -7.17
CA PHE A 187 4.55 -5.01 -7.33
C PHE A 187 3.85 -4.73 -6.00
N TYR A 188 4.59 -4.49 -4.93
CA TYR A 188 4.06 -4.32 -3.60
C TYR A 188 3.08 -5.44 -3.21
N PHE A 189 2.10 -5.15 -2.34
CA PHE A 189 1.06 -6.11 -2.02
C PHE A 189 -0.25 -5.39 -1.67
N PRO A 190 -0.91 -4.76 -2.66
CA PRO A 190 -2.04 -3.86 -2.42
C PRO A 190 -3.24 -4.53 -1.76
N THR A 191 -3.39 -5.85 -1.89
CA THR A 191 -4.49 -6.64 -1.31
C THR A 191 -4.17 -7.21 0.08
N ALA A 192 -2.95 -7.03 0.58
CA ALA A 192 -2.58 -7.42 1.94
C ALA A 192 -2.86 -6.30 2.94
N ASN A 193 -2.71 -6.58 4.24
CA ASN A 193 -2.72 -5.55 5.26
C ASN A 193 -1.54 -4.60 5.11
N GLY A 194 -1.69 -3.35 5.57
CA GLY A 194 -0.74 -2.28 5.33
C GLY A 194 0.66 -2.54 5.88
N ASN A 195 0.80 -3.34 6.95
CA ASN A 195 2.11 -3.74 7.47
C ASN A 195 3.00 -4.43 6.42
N TRP A 196 2.43 -5.23 5.51
CA TRP A 196 3.18 -5.85 4.42
C TRP A 196 3.76 -4.82 3.47
N ASN A 197 2.93 -3.85 3.07
CA ASN A 197 3.39 -2.77 2.20
C ASN A 197 4.42 -1.88 2.90
N GLY A 198 4.24 -1.58 4.19
CA GLY A 198 5.25 -0.85 4.97
C GLY A 198 6.63 -1.50 4.87
N GLY A 199 6.71 -2.83 5.08
CA GLY A 199 7.96 -3.58 4.97
C GLY A 199 8.52 -3.63 3.54
N ILE A 200 7.64 -3.77 2.54
CA ILE A 200 8.05 -3.76 1.12
C ILE A 200 8.62 -2.39 0.74
N ILE A 201 7.93 -1.31 1.10
CA ILE A 201 8.38 0.06 0.86
C ILE A 201 9.74 0.31 1.52
N GLN A 202 9.89 -0.06 2.78
CA GLN A 202 11.15 0.06 3.51
C GLN A 202 12.30 -0.64 2.78
N THR A 203 12.06 -1.87 2.33
CA THR A 203 13.08 -2.66 1.62
C THR A 203 13.37 -2.11 0.22
N ILE A 204 12.36 -1.66 -0.53
CA ILE A 204 12.60 -1.07 -1.86
C ILE A 204 13.36 0.26 -1.75
N LEU A 205 13.07 1.09 -0.74
CA LEU A 205 13.87 2.29 -0.46
C LEU A 205 15.34 1.92 -0.19
N ALA A 206 15.59 0.91 0.63
CA ALA A 206 16.94 0.47 0.93
C ALA A 206 17.67 -0.10 -0.31
N ILE A 207 17.00 -0.93 -1.11
CA ILE A 207 17.56 -1.46 -2.36
C ILE A 207 17.86 -0.31 -3.33
N SER A 208 16.95 0.64 -3.49
CA SER A 208 17.11 1.75 -4.44
C SER A 208 18.34 2.64 -4.12
N ILE A 209 18.60 2.87 -2.83
CA ILE A 209 19.79 3.61 -2.38
C ILE A 209 21.05 2.79 -2.69
N PHE A 210 21.10 1.52 -2.27
CA PHE A 210 22.27 0.68 -2.52
C PHE A 210 22.57 0.45 -4.01
N MET A 211 21.53 0.52 -4.86
CA MET A 211 21.63 0.38 -6.32
C MET A 211 21.83 1.70 -7.05
N ASP A 212 21.80 2.86 -6.38
CA ASP A 212 21.77 4.20 -7.00
C ASP A 212 20.58 4.40 -7.97
N ASP A 213 19.45 3.74 -7.73
CA ASP A 213 18.25 3.81 -8.58
C ASP A 213 17.25 4.84 -8.05
N ARG A 214 17.33 6.08 -8.53
CA ARG A 214 16.43 7.17 -8.15
C ARG A 214 14.99 6.92 -8.60
N LYS A 215 14.77 6.24 -9.70
CA LYS A 215 13.42 5.90 -10.19
C LYS A 215 12.73 4.92 -9.24
N MET A 216 13.45 3.89 -8.83
CA MET A 216 12.96 2.91 -7.84
C MET A 216 12.66 3.60 -6.50
N PHE A 217 13.52 4.50 -6.06
CA PHE A 217 13.32 5.30 -4.85
C PHE A 217 12.04 6.14 -4.92
N ASN A 218 11.85 6.89 -6.01
CA ASN A 218 10.69 7.74 -6.18
C ASN A 218 9.39 6.92 -6.26
N ASN A 219 9.42 5.74 -6.87
CA ASN A 219 8.27 4.82 -6.85
C ASN A 219 7.92 4.37 -5.42
N ALA A 220 8.92 4.10 -4.58
CA ALA A 220 8.67 3.73 -3.18
C ALA A 220 8.12 4.91 -2.35
N ILE A 221 8.61 6.14 -2.60
CA ILE A 221 8.05 7.37 -2.04
C ILE A 221 6.57 7.51 -2.41
N ASP A 222 6.25 7.33 -3.68
CA ASP A 222 4.86 7.42 -4.15
C ASP A 222 3.98 6.36 -3.49
N ASN A 223 4.45 5.13 -3.38
CA ASN A 223 3.72 4.08 -2.67
C ASN A 223 3.53 4.36 -1.18
N PHE A 224 4.51 4.94 -0.51
CA PHE A 224 4.37 5.33 0.90
C PHE A 224 3.20 6.32 1.10
N LEU A 225 3.05 7.27 0.19
CA LEU A 225 2.02 8.31 0.25
C LEU A 225 0.69 7.85 -0.35
N HIS A 226 0.76 7.15 -1.47
CA HIS A 226 -0.34 7.00 -2.42
C HIS A 226 -0.63 5.54 -2.77
N SER A 227 -0.05 4.56 -2.07
CA SER A 227 -0.32 3.14 -2.33
C SER A 227 -1.82 2.86 -2.38
N THR A 228 -2.18 2.05 -3.34
CA THR A 228 -3.55 1.61 -3.53
C THR A 228 -3.99 0.67 -2.41
N ALA A 229 -5.28 0.58 -2.17
CA ALA A 229 -5.88 -0.23 -1.11
C ALA A 229 -5.29 0.08 0.27
N ASN A 230 -4.76 -0.92 0.97
CA ASN A 230 -4.46 -0.85 2.40
C ASN A 230 -3.04 -0.34 2.73
N GLY A 231 -2.21 -0.06 1.73
CA GLY A 231 -0.76 -0.04 1.89
C GLY A 231 -0.09 1.32 2.05
N SER A 232 -0.82 2.45 2.04
CA SER A 232 -0.21 3.76 2.29
C SER A 232 -0.22 4.11 3.77
N LEU A 233 0.63 5.08 4.16
CA LEU A 233 0.65 5.61 5.53
C LEU A 233 -0.75 6.06 5.99
N PHE A 234 -1.47 6.80 5.16
CA PHE A 234 -2.77 7.36 5.50
C PHE A 234 -3.90 6.31 5.55
N LYS A 235 -3.72 5.18 4.90
CA LYS A 235 -4.60 4.03 5.01
C LYS A 235 -4.26 3.17 6.23
N TYR A 236 -3.00 3.12 6.61
CA TYR A 236 -2.55 2.34 7.76
C TYR A 236 -2.81 3.04 9.10
N ILE A 237 -2.55 4.35 9.18
CA ILE A 237 -2.78 5.16 10.39
C ILE A 237 -3.92 6.14 10.13
N TYR A 238 -5.01 6.02 10.88
CA TYR A 238 -6.17 6.90 10.78
C TYR A 238 -5.90 8.28 11.40
N PRO A 239 -6.75 9.29 11.14
CA PRO A 239 -6.53 10.65 11.65
C PRO A 239 -6.40 10.77 13.18
N ASN A 240 -7.07 9.89 13.94
CA ASN A 240 -6.97 9.85 15.40
C ASN A 240 -5.74 9.06 15.91
N GLY A 241 -4.94 8.48 15.01
CA GLY A 241 -3.78 7.64 15.35
C GLY A 241 -4.08 6.14 15.43
N GLN A 242 -5.34 5.72 15.44
CA GLN A 242 -5.67 4.30 15.40
C GLN A 242 -5.17 3.66 14.11
N CYS A 243 -4.61 2.45 14.20
CA CYS A 243 -4.11 1.74 13.03
C CYS A 243 -5.15 0.79 12.44
N GLN A 244 -5.05 0.55 11.14
CA GLN A 244 -5.86 -0.39 10.39
C GLN A 244 -5.97 -1.77 11.06
N GLU A 245 -4.88 -2.28 11.65
CA GLU A 245 -4.82 -3.59 12.28
C GLU A 245 -5.19 -3.60 13.77
N SER A 246 -5.65 -2.47 14.33
CA SER A 246 -6.05 -2.39 15.74
C SER A 246 -7.07 -3.45 16.17
N PRO A 247 -8.07 -3.81 15.35
CA PRO A 247 -8.99 -4.89 15.70
C PRO A 247 -8.39 -6.30 15.62
N ARG A 248 -7.22 -6.47 15.00
CA ARG A 248 -6.57 -7.78 14.82
C ARG A 248 -5.75 -8.20 16.04
N ASP A 249 -4.63 -7.59 16.28
CA ASP A 249 -3.78 -7.75 17.47
C ASP A 249 -2.71 -6.65 17.56
N GLN A 250 -2.24 -6.36 18.76
CA GLN A 250 -1.29 -5.27 18.98
C GLN A 250 0.13 -5.57 18.52
N GLY A 251 0.49 -6.82 18.30
CA GLY A 251 1.78 -7.20 17.71
C GLY A 251 1.89 -6.77 16.25
N HIS A 252 0.82 -6.94 15.47
CA HIS A 252 0.77 -6.49 14.07
C HIS A 252 0.66 -4.97 13.94
N VAL A 253 -0.11 -4.33 14.84
CA VAL A 253 -0.18 -2.86 14.91
C VAL A 253 1.20 -2.26 15.08
N GLN A 254 1.95 -2.68 16.10
CA GLN A 254 3.29 -2.18 16.38
C GLN A 254 4.27 -2.52 15.25
N MET A 255 4.19 -3.75 14.69
CA MET A 255 5.03 -4.14 13.54
C MET A 255 4.81 -3.22 12.35
N GLY A 256 3.57 -2.94 11.98
CA GLY A 256 3.27 -2.06 10.85
C GLY A 256 3.71 -0.62 11.11
N LEU A 257 3.46 -0.09 12.30
CA LEU A 257 3.96 1.22 12.70
C LEU A 257 5.48 1.30 12.57
N GLY A 258 6.21 0.30 13.07
CA GLY A 258 7.66 0.21 12.99
C GLY A 258 8.15 0.20 11.53
N LEU A 259 7.49 -0.55 10.66
CA LEU A 259 7.86 -0.65 9.24
C LEU A 259 7.64 0.68 8.48
N PHE A 260 6.51 1.37 8.72
CA PHE A 260 6.28 2.71 8.15
C PHE A 260 7.27 3.74 8.71
N ALA A 261 7.56 3.69 9.99
CA ALA A 261 8.53 4.59 10.60
C ALA A 261 9.97 4.29 10.14
N GLY A 262 10.33 3.01 9.94
CA GLY A 262 11.61 2.62 9.34
C GLY A 262 11.75 3.12 7.90
N ALA A 263 10.70 3.02 7.09
CA ALA A 263 10.65 3.61 5.76
C ALA A 263 10.82 5.14 5.81
N ALA A 264 10.16 5.80 6.76
CA ALA A 264 10.30 7.24 6.98
C ALA A 264 11.73 7.64 7.39
N GLN A 265 12.38 6.82 8.23
CA GLN A 265 13.77 7.03 8.62
C GLN A 265 14.73 6.97 7.43
N ILE A 266 14.59 5.97 6.57
CA ILE A 266 15.41 5.83 5.36
C ILE A 266 15.19 7.01 4.42
N ALA A 267 13.94 7.39 4.19
CA ALA A 267 13.62 8.54 3.36
C ALA A 267 14.18 9.85 3.93
N PHE A 268 14.08 10.04 5.25
CA PHE A 268 14.60 11.20 5.96
C PHE A 268 16.12 11.34 5.81
N THR A 269 16.86 10.24 5.88
CA THR A 269 18.30 10.21 5.65
C THR A 269 18.65 10.74 4.25
N GLN A 270 17.77 10.53 3.27
CA GLN A 270 17.91 10.99 1.88
C GLN A 270 17.20 12.34 1.60
N GLY A 271 16.80 13.06 2.64
CA GLY A 271 16.25 14.41 2.54
C GLY A 271 14.75 14.45 2.25
N VAL A 272 13.99 13.36 2.46
CA VAL A 272 12.53 13.30 2.31
C VAL A 272 11.89 13.10 3.67
N ASP A 273 11.20 14.12 4.18
CA ASP A 273 10.59 14.08 5.50
C ASP A 273 9.16 13.51 5.45
N PHE A 274 9.02 12.25 5.85
CA PHE A 274 7.73 11.60 6.06
C PHE A 274 7.20 11.72 7.49
N PHE A 275 8.03 12.16 8.43
CA PHE A 275 7.59 12.30 9.81
C PHE A 275 6.63 13.48 10.01
N SER A 276 6.84 14.58 9.27
CA SER A 276 5.99 15.78 9.38
C SER A 276 4.65 15.68 8.63
N ILE A 277 4.52 14.77 7.67
CA ILE A 277 3.32 14.70 6.82
C ILE A 277 2.07 14.31 7.61
N GLY A 278 0.90 14.73 7.10
CA GLY A 278 -0.40 14.41 7.70
C GLY A 278 -0.51 14.84 9.16
N GLN A 279 0.10 15.99 9.50
CA GLN A 279 0.15 16.51 10.87
C GLN A 279 0.83 15.54 11.84
N ASN A 280 2.02 15.10 11.47
CA ASN A 280 2.81 14.11 12.21
C ASN A 280 2.06 12.78 12.37
N ARG A 281 1.53 12.25 11.26
CA ARG A 281 0.68 11.06 11.29
C ARG A 281 1.36 9.86 11.96
N ILE A 282 2.67 9.71 11.78
CA ILE A 282 3.46 8.67 12.45
C ILE A 282 3.45 8.87 13.96
N ALA A 283 3.66 10.10 14.45
CA ALA A 283 3.56 10.39 15.90
C ALA A 283 2.20 10.00 16.47
N LYS A 284 1.12 10.38 15.77
CA LYS A 284 -0.24 10.04 16.20
C LYS A 284 -0.44 8.53 16.32
N GLY A 285 0.08 7.74 15.36
CA GLY A 285 -0.01 6.29 15.39
C GLY A 285 0.72 5.69 16.60
N PHE A 286 1.92 6.16 16.84
CA PHE A 286 2.71 5.70 18.00
C PHE A 286 2.13 6.16 19.32
N GLU A 287 1.67 7.42 19.45
CA GLU A 287 1.03 7.93 20.68
C GLU A 287 -0.25 7.16 21.02
N PHE A 288 -1.13 6.95 20.03
CA PHE A 288 -2.37 6.19 20.21
C PHE A 288 -2.07 4.77 20.67
N THR A 289 -1.17 4.08 19.96
CA THR A 289 -0.82 2.69 20.28
C THR A 289 -0.09 2.58 21.60
N ALA A 290 0.86 3.47 21.90
CA ALA A 290 1.59 3.49 23.15
C ALA A 290 0.66 3.74 24.35
N SER A 291 -0.27 4.70 24.26
CA SER A 291 -1.28 4.94 25.27
C SER A 291 -2.09 3.67 25.55
N TYR A 292 -2.62 3.03 24.50
CA TYR A 292 -3.38 1.78 24.65
C TYR A 292 -2.55 0.65 25.25
N MET A 293 -1.29 0.47 24.80
CA MET A 293 -0.39 -0.56 25.34
C MET A 293 -0.06 -0.35 26.82
N MET A 294 -0.06 0.92 27.28
CA MET A 294 0.23 1.29 28.68
C MET A 294 -1.00 1.28 29.59
N GLY A 295 -2.15 0.86 29.09
CA GLY A 295 -3.35 0.63 29.88
C GLY A 295 -4.48 1.64 29.69
N ASP A 296 -4.27 2.70 28.91
CA ASP A 296 -5.33 3.66 28.59
C ASP A 296 -6.35 3.07 27.60
N GLU A 297 -7.54 3.67 27.56
CA GLU A 297 -8.61 3.30 26.62
C GLU A 297 -8.91 4.52 25.72
N PRO A 298 -8.08 4.78 24.70
CA PRO A 298 -8.26 5.93 23.83
C PRO A 298 -9.53 5.80 23.00
N HIS A 299 -10.15 6.94 22.66
CA HIS A 299 -11.31 6.95 21.78
C HIS A 299 -10.96 6.38 20.42
N CYS A 300 -11.66 5.32 20.01
CA CYS A 300 -11.41 4.61 18.78
C CYS A 300 -12.56 4.71 17.77
N TYR A 301 -12.24 4.63 16.50
CA TYR A 301 -13.22 4.55 15.40
C TYR A 301 -13.87 3.17 15.30
N CYS A 302 -13.15 2.15 15.73
CA CYS A 302 -13.63 0.77 15.72
C CYS A 302 -13.03 0.00 16.91
N VAL A 303 -13.40 -1.26 17.04
CA VAL A 303 -12.88 -2.14 18.10
C VAL A 303 -11.36 -2.19 18.09
N ILE A 304 -10.76 -2.22 19.29
CA ILE A 304 -9.33 -2.49 19.48
C ILE A 304 -9.21 -3.88 20.11
N SER A 305 -8.38 -4.73 19.52
CA SER A 305 -8.08 -6.05 20.09
C SER A 305 -7.19 -5.94 21.32
N LYS A 306 -7.50 -6.75 22.34
CA LYS A 306 -6.64 -6.90 23.54
C LYS A 306 -5.50 -7.90 23.33
N ASP A 307 -5.51 -8.64 22.22
CA ASP A 307 -4.45 -9.62 21.90
C ASP A 307 -3.10 -8.96 21.85
N LYS A 308 -2.11 -9.52 22.57
CA LYS A 308 -0.72 -9.03 22.68
C LYS A 308 -0.57 -7.61 23.24
N ARG A 309 -1.56 -7.12 23.99
CA ARG A 309 -1.49 -5.82 24.66
C ARG A 309 -0.37 -5.75 25.70
N ASP A 310 0.09 -6.90 26.17
CA ASP A 310 1.19 -7.07 27.13
C ASP A 310 2.59 -7.14 26.52
N LYS A 311 2.69 -7.11 25.16
CA LYS A 311 3.95 -7.35 24.44
C LYS A 311 4.40 -6.13 23.67
N LEU A 312 5.35 -5.39 24.22
CA LEU A 312 5.97 -4.25 23.56
C LEU A 312 7.02 -4.70 22.54
N ARG A 313 7.16 -3.93 21.45
CA ARG A 313 8.17 -4.08 20.42
C ARG A 313 9.20 -2.97 20.50
N ASP A 314 10.31 -3.12 19.79
CA ASP A 314 11.48 -2.24 19.88
C ASP A 314 11.48 -1.05 18.90
N ASP A 315 10.38 -0.79 18.23
CA ASP A 315 10.28 0.22 17.17
C ASP A 315 10.05 1.66 17.67
N TYR A 316 9.93 1.89 18.99
CA TYR A 316 9.57 3.20 19.54
C TYR A 316 10.73 4.18 19.67
N GLU A 317 11.96 3.67 19.77
CA GLU A 317 13.12 4.51 20.11
C GLU A 317 13.41 5.58 19.06
N TYR A 318 13.52 5.20 17.79
CA TYR A 318 13.86 6.16 16.74
C TYR A 318 12.74 7.16 16.44
N VAL A 319 11.48 6.78 16.65
CA VAL A 319 10.34 7.70 16.54
C VAL A 319 10.38 8.73 17.68
N TYR A 320 10.61 8.27 18.91
CA TYR A 320 10.79 9.16 20.07
C TYR A 320 11.95 10.13 19.85
N GLN A 321 13.13 9.63 19.48
CA GLN A 321 14.31 10.45 19.24
C GLN A 321 14.08 11.48 18.13
N HIS A 322 13.43 11.10 17.05
CA HIS A 322 13.11 12.01 15.95
C HIS A 322 12.24 13.18 16.42
N TYR A 323 11.08 12.91 17.02
CA TYR A 323 10.13 13.96 17.42
C TYR A 323 10.67 14.82 18.57
N GLN A 324 11.41 14.22 19.50
CA GLN A 324 12.09 14.97 20.55
C GLN A 324 13.07 15.98 19.96
N SER A 325 13.85 15.61 18.92
CA SER A 325 14.86 16.47 18.32
C SER A 325 14.29 17.70 17.60
N ILE A 326 13.02 17.62 17.20
CA ILE A 326 12.29 18.75 16.57
C ILE A 326 11.29 19.42 17.52
N GLY A 327 11.35 19.10 18.82
CA GLY A 327 10.53 19.74 19.86
C GLY A 327 9.05 19.33 19.88
N ILE A 328 8.69 18.22 19.25
CA ILE A 328 7.33 17.69 19.28
C ILE A 328 7.21 16.69 20.43
N ALA A 329 6.28 16.94 21.35
CA ALA A 329 6.05 16.08 22.50
C ALA A 329 5.32 14.79 22.07
N VAL A 330 5.88 13.64 22.44
CA VAL A 330 5.30 12.30 22.25
C VAL A 330 5.41 11.49 23.56
N PRO A 331 4.63 11.88 24.60
CA PRO A 331 4.82 11.38 25.95
C PRO A 331 4.54 9.89 26.12
N HIS A 332 3.53 9.33 25.45
CA HIS A 332 3.23 7.90 25.54
C HIS A 332 4.29 7.08 24.81
N THR A 333 4.72 7.51 23.64
CA THR A 333 5.84 6.90 22.86
C THR A 333 7.12 6.91 23.68
N LYS A 334 7.42 8.04 24.37
CA LYS A 334 8.55 8.14 25.30
C LYS A 334 8.48 7.11 26.41
N ARG A 335 7.30 6.99 27.06
CA ARG A 335 7.10 6.05 28.17
C ARG A 335 7.37 4.61 27.75
N VAL A 336 6.90 4.21 26.56
CA VAL A 336 7.20 2.87 26.02
C VAL A 336 8.68 2.74 25.66
N ALA A 337 9.27 3.70 24.96
CA ALA A 337 10.69 3.69 24.61
C ALA A 337 11.57 3.54 25.87
N ASP A 338 11.30 4.31 26.92
CA ASP A 338 12.02 4.23 28.20
C ASP A 338 11.91 2.84 28.84
N SER A 339 10.73 2.21 28.80
CA SER A 339 10.50 0.90 29.41
C SER A 339 11.22 -0.25 28.71
N ILE A 340 11.34 -0.17 27.36
CA ILE A 340 11.96 -1.24 26.56
C ILE A 340 13.44 -0.98 26.24
N ARG A 341 13.94 0.24 26.43
CA ARG A 341 15.33 0.62 26.12
C ARG A 341 16.37 -0.28 26.77
N PRO A 342 16.22 -0.75 28.03
CA PRO A 342 17.15 -1.70 28.63
C PRO A 342 17.26 -3.04 27.90
N LEU A 343 16.25 -3.41 27.09
CA LEU A 343 16.19 -4.64 26.32
C LEU A 343 16.66 -4.44 24.88
N ASN A 344 16.79 -3.18 24.44
CA ASN A 344 17.12 -2.85 23.05
C ASN A 344 18.60 -2.49 22.90
N SER A 345 19.17 -2.92 21.78
CA SER A 345 20.56 -2.63 21.44
C SER A 345 20.66 -1.81 20.15
N ARG A 346 20.41 -2.42 18.99
CA ARG A 346 20.62 -1.79 17.71
C ARG A 346 19.69 -0.58 17.47
N SER A 347 18.41 -0.67 17.81
CA SER A 347 17.45 0.42 17.59
C SER A 347 17.84 1.72 18.31
N VAL A 348 18.45 1.62 19.49
CA VAL A 348 18.97 2.78 20.25
C VAL A 348 20.15 3.44 19.49
N LEU A 349 21.03 2.62 18.93
CA LEU A 349 22.22 3.14 18.23
C LEU A 349 21.85 3.72 16.85
N THR A 350 20.93 3.07 16.13
CA THR A 350 20.49 3.53 14.80
C THR A 350 19.51 4.69 14.85
N ALA A 351 18.96 5.03 16.03
CA ALA A 351 18.14 6.23 16.22
C ALA A 351 18.96 7.53 16.24
N VAL A 352 20.29 7.48 16.39
CA VAL A 352 21.14 8.68 16.45
C VAL A 352 21.06 9.45 15.14
N ARG A 353 20.79 10.75 15.25
CA ARG A 353 20.76 11.71 14.12
C ARG A 353 21.68 12.88 14.37
N SER A 354 22.37 13.31 13.33
CA SER A 354 23.20 14.52 13.34
C SER A 354 22.38 15.75 12.92
N SER A 355 22.85 16.92 13.29
CA SER A 355 22.28 18.19 12.80
C SER A 355 22.36 18.34 11.27
N GLN A 356 23.38 17.73 10.64
CA GLN A 356 23.52 17.74 9.18
C GLN A 356 22.39 16.97 8.50
N THR A 357 22.00 15.82 9.04
CA THR A 357 20.86 15.03 8.51
C THR A 357 19.56 15.80 8.64
N PHE A 358 19.33 16.49 9.75
CA PHE A 358 18.18 17.37 9.91
C PHE A 358 18.19 18.53 8.91
N ALA A 359 19.30 19.24 8.77
CA ALA A 359 19.43 20.35 7.81
C ALA A 359 19.17 19.89 6.37
N HIS A 360 19.66 18.70 5.99
CA HIS A 360 19.46 18.14 4.65
C HIS A 360 17.97 17.88 4.35
N SER A 361 17.19 17.44 5.34
CA SER A 361 15.78 17.14 5.17
C SER A 361 14.88 18.37 5.18
N LEU A 362 15.19 19.37 6.02
CA LEU A 362 14.37 20.58 6.16
C LEU A 362 14.43 21.51 4.95
N HIS A 363 15.53 21.53 4.18
CA HIS A 363 15.68 22.40 3.01
C HIS A 363 14.71 22.08 1.85
N ARG A 364 14.05 20.93 1.85
CA ARG A 364 13.18 20.48 0.75
C ARG A 364 11.70 20.79 0.92
N ILE A 365 11.22 21.05 2.14
CA ILE A 365 9.79 21.27 2.40
C ILE A 365 9.30 22.65 1.94
N ASN A 366 10.18 23.65 1.86
CA ASN A 366 9.79 25.06 1.62
C ASN A 366 9.47 25.42 0.17
N ASN A 367 9.59 24.51 -0.80
CA ASN A 367 9.44 24.82 -2.24
C ASN A 367 8.22 24.22 -2.94
N GLY A 368 7.19 23.79 -2.23
CA GLY A 368 6.06 23.09 -2.84
C GLY A 368 4.66 23.63 -2.55
N ASN A 369 4.31 24.82 -3.02
CA ASN A 369 2.92 25.22 -3.15
C ASN A 369 2.42 24.88 -4.56
N HIS A 370 1.39 24.02 -4.68
CA HIS A 370 0.82 23.61 -5.95
C HIS A 370 -0.59 24.19 -6.16
N ALA A 371 -0.73 24.90 -7.27
CA ALA A 371 -2.03 25.27 -7.85
C ALA A 371 -2.31 24.35 -9.06
N TYR A 372 -3.49 23.75 -9.12
CA TYR A 372 -3.95 22.98 -10.27
C TYR A 372 -4.98 23.76 -11.07
N GLY A 373 -4.77 23.81 -12.38
CA GLY A 373 -5.68 24.41 -13.35
C GLY A 373 -6.76 23.44 -13.82
N LEU A 374 -7.94 24.00 -14.09
CA LEU A 374 -9.13 23.30 -14.57
C LEU A 374 -9.01 22.93 -16.06
N GLN A 375 -9.28 21.70 -16.42
CA GLN A 375 -9.59 21.30 -17.79
C GLN A 375 -10.99 20.67 -17.89
N LYS A 376 -11.66 21.01 -19.01
CA LYS A 376 -13.04 20.64 -19.33
C LYS A 376 -13.21 19.12 -19.50
N ILE A 377 -14.34 18.62 -18.97
CA ILE A 377 -14.77 17.23 -19.11
C ILE A 377 -15.38 17.03 -20.50
N VAL A 378 -14.87 16.06 -21.24
CA VAL A 378 -15.60 15.42 -22.33
C VAL A 378 -15.59 13.91 -22.03
N GLY A 379 -16.76 13.40 -21.65
CA GLY A 379 -16.93 11.97 -21.40
C GLY A 379 -16.78 11.18 -22.69
N ALA A 380 -15.82 10.29 -22.75
CA ALA A 380 -15.73 9.30 -23.80
C ALA A 380 -16.79 8.21 -23.55
N ILE A 381 -17.88 8.26 -24.27
CA ILE A 381 -18.80 7.12 -24.37
C ILE A 381 -18.13 6.10 -25.28
N HIS A 382 -17.77 4.95 -24.72
CA HIS A 382 -17.32 3.81 -25.52
C HIS A 382 -18.43 3.39 -26.47
N THR A 383 -18.24 3.62 -27.76
CA THR A 383 -19.12 3.09 -28.80
C THR A 383 -18.87 1.59 -28.89
N ILE A 384 -19.86 0.81 -28.46
CA ILE A 384 -19.84 -0.66 -28.61
C ILE A 384 -19.88 -0.95 -30.10
N LYS A 385 -18.76 -1.40 -30.67
CA LYS A 385 -18.76 -2.00 -31.99
C LYS A 385 -19.47 -3.35 -31.92
N THR A 386 -20.53 -3.53 -32.68
CA THR A 386 -21.15 -4.85 -32.89
C THR A 386 -20.15 -5.70 -33.68
N GLU A 387 -19.53 -6.65 -32.99
CA GLU A 387 -18.50 -7.51 -33.56
C GLU A 387 -19.10 -8.82 -34.05
N ASN A 388 -18.67 -9.27 -35.25
CA ASN A 388 -19.04 -10.55 -35.85
C ASN A 388 -18.44 -11.73 -35.04
N SER A 389 -19.22 -12.78 -34.85
CA SER A 389 -18.89 -13.94 -34.01
C SER A 389 -17.87 -14.93 -34.61
N GLU A 390 -17.41 -14.70 -35.85
CA GLU A 390 -16.70 -15.73 -36.63
C GLU A 390 -15.23 -15.95 -36.23
N ASP A 391 -14.58 -15.04 -35.48
CA ASP A 391 -13.13 -15.12 -35.19
C ASP A 391 -12.78 -15.42 -33.72
N ALA A 392 -13.73 -15.87 -32.89
CA ALA A 392 -13.47 -16.13 -31.48
C ALA A 392 -12.81 -17.50 -31.27
N ILE A 393 -11.82 -17.56 -30.38
CA ILE A 393 -11.32 -18.83 -29.84
C ILE A 393 -12.33 -19.34 -28.85
N ILE A 394 -12.93 -20.50 -29.14
CA ILE A 394 -13.95 -21.13 -28.30
C ILE A 394 -13.26 -22.04 -27.29
N VAL A 395 -13.64 -21.93 -26.01
CA VAL A 395 -13.11 -22.76 -24.91
C VAL A 395 -14.26 -23.55 -24.27
N GLN A 396 -14.11 -24.84 -24.23
CA GLN A 396 -15.05 -25.74 -23.54
C GLN A 396 -14.67 -25.89 -22.04
N PRO A 397 -15.61 -26.23 -21.16
CA PRO A 397 -15.28 -26.61 -19.79
C PRO A 397 -14.23 -27.72 -19.74
N GLY A 398 -13.14 -27.49 -18.99
CA GLY A 398 -12.00 -28.39 -18.88
C GLY A 398 -10.80 -28.02 -19.76
N GLU A 399 -10.98 -27.17 -20.75
CA GLU A 399 -9.86 -26.62 -21.54
C GLU A 399 -9.18 -25.43 -20.86
N SER A 400 -7.95 -25.13 -21.27
CA SER A 400 -7.15 -24.05 -20.68
C SER A 400 -7.61 -22.67 -21.18
N VAL A 401 -8.20 -21.90 -20.29
CA VAL A 401 -8.56 -20.49 -20.56
C VAL A 401 -7.31 -19.64 -20.78
N GLN A 402 -6.22 -19.92 -20.06
CA GLN A 402 -4.99 -19.14 -20.19
C GLN A 402 -4.31 -19.34 -21.57
N GLU A 403 -4.30 -20.57 -22.07
CA GLU A 403 -3.79 -20.84 -23.42
C GLU A 403 -4.61 -20.16 -24.50
N ALA A 404 -5.94 -20.15 -24.36
CA ALA A 404 -6.84 -19.44 -25.25
C ALA A 404 -6.60 -17.91 -25.23
N LEU A 405 -6.41 -17.32 -24.05
CA LEU A 405 -6.06 -15.91 -23.92
C LEU A 405 -4.73 -15.59 -24.63
N HIS A 406 -3.74 -16.46 -24.47
CA HIS A 406 -2.46 -16.31 -25.17
C HIS A 406 -2.60 -16.47 -26.69
N ALA A 407 -3.39 -17.42 -27.15
CA ALA A 407 -3.63 -17.62 -28.58
C ALA A 407 -4.42 -16.43 -29.20
N ALA A 408 -5.35 -15.83 -28.44
CA ALA A 408 -6.15 -14.70 -28.89
C ALA A 408 -5.30 -13.47 -29.24
N THR A 409 -4.16 -13.26 -28.58
CA THR A 409 -3.25 -12.15 -28.92
C THR A 409 -2.67 -12.27 -30.34
N LYS A 410 -2.69 -13.45 -30.91
CA LYS A 410 -2.16 -13.76 -32.25
C LYS A 410 -3.25 -13.86 -33.31
N LYS A 411 -4.50 -14.09 -32.90
CA LYS A 411 -5.62 -14.31 -33.82
C LYS A 411 -6.94 -13.88 -33.19
N GLY A 412 -7.62 -12.93 -33.76
CA GLY A 412 -9.01 -12.59 -33.50
C GLY A 412 -9.29 -11.79 -32.21
N ASN A 413 -8.32 -11.68 -31.28
CA ASN A 413 -8.43 -10.91 -30.03
C ASN A 413 -9.65 -11.25 -29.16
N ARG A 414 -10.28 -12.41 -29.32
CA ARG A 414 -11.51 -12.79 -28.62
C ARG A 414 -11.47 -14.24 -28.15
N VAL A 415 -11.83 -14.43 -26.88
CA VAL A 415 -12.04 -15.75 -26.26
C VAL A 415 -13.51 -15.85 -25.84
N LEU A 416 -14.20 -16.91 -26.28
CA LEU A 416 -15.57 -17.22 -25.90
C LEU A 416 -15.61 -18.51 -25.08
N LEU A 417 -15.97 -18.40 -23.82
CA LEU A 417 -16.18 -19.54 -22.94
C LEU A 417 -17.61 -20.06 -23.09
N ARG A 418 -17.76 -21.35 -23.36
CA ARG A 418 -19.08 -21.99 -23.39
C ARG A 418 -19.68 -22.13 -21.98
N ASN A 419 -20.97 -22.27 -21.91
CA ASN A 419 -21.68 -22.50 -20.66
C ASN A 419 -21.11 -23.71 -19.90
N GLY A 420 -20.97 -23.58 -18.60
CA GLY A 420 -20.44 -24.59 -17.70
C GLY A 420 -19.37 -24.05 -16.76
N VAL A 421 -18.76 -24.92 -15.97
CA VAL A 421 -17.75 -24.54 -14.98
C VAL A 421 -16.36 -24.73 -15.54
N HIS A 422 -15.67 -23.62 -15.74
CA HIS A 422 -14.27 -23.56 -16.10
C HIS A 422 -13.41 -23.45 -14.83
N LYS A 423 -12.90 -24.59 -14.35
CA LYS A 423 -12.01 -24.61 -13.18
C LYS A 423 -10.64 -24.04 -13.53
N ILE A 424 -10.29 -22.92 -12.93
CA ILE A 424 -8.97 -22.30 -13.08
C ILE A 424 -8.08 -22.70 -11.90
N LYS A 425 -6.92 -23.26 -12.22
CA LYS A 425 -5.90 -23.71 -11.25
C LYS A 425 -4.72 -22.75 -11.17
N GLU A 426 -4.68 -21.78 -12.04
CA GLU A 426 -3.69 -20.69 -12.08
C GLU A 426 -4.40 -19.35 -12.24
N THR A 427 -3.78 -18.29 -11.77
CA THR A 427 -4.29 -16.93 -11.98
C THR A 427 -4.27 -16.59 -13.46
N LEU A 428 -5.42 -16.24 -14.04
CA LEU A 428 -5.51 -15.82 -15.44
C LEU A 428 -4.84 -14.46 -15.63
N LYS A 429 -3.88 -14.40 -16.56
CA LYS A 429 -3.19 -13.16 -16.95
C LYS A 429 -3.83 -12.62 -18.23
N LEU A 430 -4.52 -11.50 -18.10
CA LEU A 430 -5.27 -10.88 -19.21
C LEU A 430 -4.35 -9.99 -20.02
N PRO A 431 -4.14 -10.27 -21.31
CA PRO A 431 -3.32 -9.43 -22.18
C PRO A 431 -4.11 -8.24 -22.74
N SER A 432 -3.41 -7.25 -23.28
CA SER A 432 -4.01 -6.12 -24.00
C SER A 432 -4.78 -6.56 -25.24
N ASN A 433 -5.75 -5.76 -25.66
CA ASN A 433 -6.56 -5.94 -26.85
C ASN A 433 -7.38 -7.23 -26.87
N VAL A 434 -7.78 -7.77 -25.71
CA VAL A 434 -8.52 -9.04 -25.63
C VAL A 434 -9.90 -8.84 -25.04
N THR A 435 -10.88 -9.47 -25.67
CA THR A 435 -12.22 -9.69 -25.11
C THR A 435 -12.34 -11.12 -24.58
N LEU A 436 -12.53 -11.27 -23.29
CA LEU A 436 -12.92 -12.51 -22.64
C LEU A 436 -14.44 -12.47 -22.37
N ALA A 437 -15.16 -13.32 -23.05
CA ALA A 437 -16.63 -13.38 -22.94
C ALA A 437 -17.10 -14.78 -22.51
N GLY A 438 -18.11 -14.82 -21.68
CA GLY A 438 -18.92 -16.02 -21.50
C GLY A 438 -20.07 -16.07 -22.48
N GLU A 439 -20.59 -17.25 -22.73
CA GLU A 439 -21.80 -17.44 -23.52
C GLU A 439 -23.04 -16.88 -22.81
N SER A 440 -23.05 -16.95 -21.47
CA SER A 440 -24.09 -16.37 -20.59
C SER A 440 -23.64 -16.39 -19.12
N LYS A 441 -24.52 -15.99 -18.21
CA LYS A 441 -24.34 -16.14 -16.74
C LYS A 441 -24.23 -17.60 -16.27
N ASN A 442 -24.44 -18.59 -17.14
CA ASN A 442 -24.14 -19.99 -16.85
C ASN A 442 -22.67 -20.36 -17.15
N THR A 443 -21.87 -19.43 -17.65
CA THR A 443 -20.43 -19.58 -17.81
C THR A 443 -19.74 -19.15 -16.52
N ILE A 444 -19.13 -20.09 -15.80
CA ILE A 444 -18.55 -19.86 -14.49
C ILE A 444 -17.04 -20.10 -14.54
N LEU A 445 -16.26 -19.06 -14.34
CA LEU A 445 -14.84 -19.16 -14.01
C LEU A 445 -14.73 -19.44 -12.52
N PHE A 446 -14.40 -20.67 -12.17
CA PHE A 446 -14.29 -21.11 -10.77
C PHE A 446 -12.81 -21.19 -10.36
N LEU A 447 -12.39 -20.31 -9.43
CA LEU A 447 -11.05 -20.38 -8.88
C LEU A 447 -10.94 -21.55 -7.91
N ASP A 448 -10.27 -22.61 -8.36
CA ASP A 448 -10.13 -23.85 -7.59
C ASP A 448 -9.49 -23.58 -6.22
N PRO A 449 -10.17 -23.89 -5.11
CA PRO A 449 -9.62 -23.72 -3.77
C PRO A 449 -8.31 -24.48 -3.55
N ALA A 450 -8.17 -25.63 -4.20
CA ALA A 450 -6.95 -26.47 -4.08
C ALA A 450 -5.73 -25.88 -4.81
N SER A 451 -5.94 -24.91 -5.71
CA SER A 451 -4.84 -24.32 -6.47
C SER A 451 -3.88 -23.49 -5.61
N GLY A 452 -4.33 -22.98 -4.47
CA GLY A 452 -3.56 -22.03 -3.66
C GLY A 452 -3.42 -20.64 -4.28
N MET A 453 -4.02 -20.40 -5.45
CA MET A 453 -3.97 -19.09 -6.13
C MET A 453 -4.83 -18.08 -5.38
N ARG A 454 -4.41 -16.81 -5.45
CA ARG A 454 -5.03 -15.72 -4.70
C ARG A 454 -6.10 -15.01 -5.51
N ASP A 455 -5.79 -14.63 -6.72
CA ASP A 455 -6.68 -13.87 -7.58
C ASP A 455 -7.07 -14.73 -8.79
N ALA A 456 -8.34 -14.64 -9.17
CA ALA A 456 -8.80 -15.39 -10.34
C ALA A 456 -8.22 -14.78 -11.62
N MET A 457 -8.08 -13.46 -11.68
CA MET A 457 -7.64 -12.74 -12.86
C MET A 457 -6.76 -11.53 -12.52
N VAL A 458 -5.68 -11.34 -13.27
CA VAL A 458 -4.77 -10.17 -13.16
C VAL A 458 -4.43 -9.63 -14.55
N ASN A 459 -3.92 -8.40 -14.62
CA ASN A 459 -3.33 -7.88 -15.86
C ASN A 459 -2.00 -8.59 -16.19
N ALA A 460 -1.77 -8.86 -17.47
CA ALA A 460 -0.53 -9.50 -17.92
C ALA A 460 0.68 -8.54 -17.87
N ALA A 461 0.43 -7.23 -18.03
CA ALA A 461 1.44 -6.17 -18.02
C ALA A 461 0.86 -4.90 -17.40
N ASP A 462 1.74 -4.02 -16.90
CA ASP A 462 1.33 -2.76 -16.24
C ASP A 462 0.63 -1.78 -17.21
N ASP A 463 0.97 -1.85 -18.50
CA ASP A 463 0.40 -1.04 -19.58
C ASP A 463 -0.77 -1.71 -20.32
N MET A 464 -1.44 -2.67 -19.69
CA MET A 464 -2.59 -3.37 -20.26
C MET A 464 -3.66 -2.38 -20.74
N HIS A 465 -4.15 -2.58 -21.97
CA HIS A 465 -5.15 -1.68 -22.57
C HIS A 465 -6.15 -2.41 -23.48
N ASP A 466 -7.31 -1.77 -23.71
CA ASP A 466 -8.37 -2.24 -24.60
C ASP A 466 -8.86 -3.66 -24.25
N VAL A 467 -9.23 -3.82 -22.98
CA VAL A 467 -9.65 -5.11 -22.41
C VAL A 467 -11.13 -5.12 -22.09
N THR A 468 -11.82 -6.15 -22.49
CA THR A 468 -13.21 -6.39 -22.15
C THR A 468 -13.38 -7.74 -21.47
N VAL A 469 -14.05 -7.76 -20.32
CA VAL A 469 -14.54 -8.99 -19.67
C VAL A 469 -16.05 -8.89 -19.57
N ARG A 470 -16.77 -9.89 -20.12
CA ARG A 470 -18.25 -9.80 -20.16
C ARG A 470 -18.98 -11.14 -20.12
N ASP A 471 -20.24 -11.08 -19.71
CA ASP A 471 -21.22 -12.16 -19.82
C ASP A 471 -20.85 -13.46 -19.10
N LEU A 472 -20.18 -13.38 -17.94
CA LEU A 472 -19.74 -14.55 -17.18
C LEU A 472 -19.82 -14.32 -15.67
N VAL A 473 -19.64 -15.39 -14.91
CA VAL A 473 -19.51 -15.39 -13.45
C VAL A 473 -18.08 -15.75 -13.06
N ILE A 474 -17.50 -14.98 -12.16
CA ILE A 474 -16.24 -15.30 -11.46
C ILE A 474 -16.61 -15.72 -10.04
N GLU A 475 -16.47 -17.00 -9.77
CA GLU A 475 -16.73 -17.60 -8.47
C GLU A 475 -15.39 -17.81 -7.73
N VAL A 476 -15.23 -17.12 -6.61
CA VAL A 476 -14.04 -17.24 -5.77
C VAL A 476 -14.47 -17.92 -4.47
N SER A 477 -14.63 -19.23 -4.49
CA SER A 477 -15.04 -19.93 -3.27
C SER A 477 -13.98 -19.77 -2.17
N ASP A 478 -14.42 -19.33 -1.00
CA ASP A 478 -13.65 -19.38 0.24
C ASP A 478 -13.72 -20.75 0.92
N ARG A 479 -14.64 -21.61 0.46
CA ARG A 479 -14.78 -22.99 0.93
C ARG A 479 -13.63 -23.83 0.36
N VAL A 480 -12.46 -23.61 0.89
CA VAL A 480 -11.39 -24.62 0.78
C VAL A 480 -11.85 -25.81 1.61
N ASP A 481 -11.76 -27.01 1.05
CA ASP A 481 -11.75 -28.24 1.85
C ASP A 481 -10.52 -28.20 2.74
N VAL A 482 -10.69 -27.57 3.88
CA VAL A 482 -9.63 -27.35 4.84
C VAL A 482 -9.43 -28.65 5.59
N PRO A 483 -8.17 -29.14 5.72
CA PRO A 483 -7.89 -30.20 6.67
C PRO A 483 -8.45 -29.82 8.05
N SER A 484 -8.96 -30.80 8.76
CA SER A 484 -9.81 -30.75 9.96
C SER A 484 -9.29 -29.96 11.17
N ASP A 485 -8.24 -29.13 11.05
CA ASP A 485 -7.81 -28.21 12.09
C ASP A 485 -8.32 -26.79 11.79
N PRO A 486 -9.46 -26.37 12.38
CA PRO A 486 -9.99 -25.02 12.21
C PRO A 486 -9.08 -23.93 12.78
N ASN A 487 -8.05 -24.32 13.56
CA ASN A 487 -7.06 -23.43 14.13
C ASN A 487 -5.79 -23.35 13.29
N SER A 488 -5.64 -24.19 12.26
CA SER A 488 -4.49 -24.08 11.38
C SER A 488 -4.59 -22.74 10.62
N TYR A 489 -3.55 -21.96 10.71
CA TYR A 489 -3.48 -20.66 10.04
C TYR A 489 -3.52 -20.78 8.51
N ARG A 490 -3.08 -21.88 7.98
CA ARG A 490 -3.14 -22.21 6.55
C ARG A 490 -4.58 -22.20 6.03
N SER A 491 -5.53 -22.73 6.83
CA SER A 491 -6.94 -22.68 6.50
C SER A 491 -7.52 -21.28 6.58
N ARG A 492 -7.07 -20.47 7.53
CA ARG A 492 -7.52 -19.08 7.66
C ARG A 492 -7.01 -18.20 6.52
N ASN A 493 -5.74 -18.31 6.13
CA ASN A 493 -5.16 -17.46 5.08
C ASN A 493 -5.60 -17.82 3.66
N ALA A 494 -5.81 -19.07 3.37
CA ALA A 494 -6.40 -19.46 2.09
C ALA A 494 -7.81 -18.88 1.93
N ARG A 495 -8.57 -18.73 3.05
CA ARG A 495 -9.88 -18.09 3.08
C ARG A 495 -9.81 -16.57 2.89
N TYR A 496 -8.77 -15.91 3.39
CA TYR A 496 -8.79 -14.47 3.65
C TYR A 496 -8.10 -13.62 2.60
N ASN A 497 -7.51 -14.21 1.60
CA ASN A 497 -6.66 -13.51 0.62
C ASN A 497 -7.01 -13.84 -0.83
N ARG A 498 -8.24 -14.25 -1.12
CA ARG A 498 -8.64 -14.62 -2.48
C ARG A 498 -9.52 -13.52 -3.09
N GLY A 499 -9.03 -12.91 -4.16
CA GLY A 499 -9.71 -11.87 -4.93
C GLY A 499 -10.31 -12.40 -6.23
N GLY A 500 -11.26 -11.66 -6.78
CA GLY A 500 -11.81 -11.96 -8.10
C GLY A 500 -10.92 -11.41 -9.20
N ILE A 501 -10.98 -10.09 -9.44
CA ILE A 501 -10.17 -9.39 -10.44
C ILE A 501 -9.22 -8.44 -9.74
N LEU A 502 -7.93 -8.52 -10.04
CA LEU A 502 -6.92 -7.59 -9.61
C LEU A 502 -6.17 -7.02 -10.83
N PHE A 503 -6.54 -5.82 -11.27
CA PHE A 503 -5.81 -5.07 -12.28
C PHE A 503 -5.03 -3.94 -11.61
N HIS A 504 -3.72 -3.96 -11.72
CA HIS A 504 -2.86 -3.02 -11.04
C HIS A 504 -1.73 -2.54 -11.95
N ALA A 505 -1.63 -1.23 -12.12
CA ALA A 505 -0.49 -0.57 -12.73
C ALA A 505 0.24 0.29 -11.69
N MET A 506 1.55 0.41 -11.86
CA MET A 506 2.41 1.19 -10.95
C MET A 506 2.19 2.70 -11.10
N LYS A 507 1.79 3.15 -12.30
CA LYS A 507 1.54 4.56 -12.61
C LYS A 507 0.10 4.79 -12.96
N GLU A 508 -0.39 5.95 -12.56
CA GLU A 508 -1.71 6.42 -12.94
C GLU A 508 -1.84 6.59 -14.45
N GLY A 509 -2.92 6.03 -15.03
CA GLY A 509 -3.18 6.08 -16.45
C GLY A 509 -2.30 5.17 -17.32
N GLU A 510 -1.52 4.29 -16.72
CA GLU A 510 -0.69 3.33 -17.45
C GLU A 510 -1.57 2.25 -18.10
N MET A 511 -2.53 1.67 -17.37
CA MET A 511 -3.60 0.87 -17.96
C MET A 511 -4.68 1.75 -18.59
N LYS A 512 -5.32 1.26 -19.66
CA LYS A 512 -6.34 2.04 -20.40
C LYS A 512 -7.48 1.18 -20.90
N ASN A 513 -8.66 1.82 -20.99
CA ASN A 513 -9.82 1.25 -21.69
C ASN A 513 -10.22 -0.14 -21.16
N ILE A 514 -10.60 -0.21 -19.89
CA ILE A 514 -11.06 -1.43 -19.25
C ILE A 514 -12.58 -1.44 -19.21
N LEU A 515 -13.19 -2.45 -19.79
CA LEU A 515 -14.63 -2.68 -19.74
C LEU A 515 -14.96 -3.98 -19.00
N LEU A 516 -15.69 -3.87 -17.90
CA LEU A 516 -16.37 -4.99 -17.24
C LEU A 516 -17.87 -4.85 -17.50
N GLN A 517 -18.47 -5.78 -18.18
CA GLN A 517 -19.87 -5.70 -18.58
C GLN A 517 -20.62 -6.98 -18.29
N ASN A 518 -21.75 -6.87 -17.63
CA ASN A 518 -22.62 -8.01 -17.33
C ASN A 518 -21.88 -9.20 -16.71
N ILE A 519 -20.91 -8.95 -15.81
CA ILE A 519 -20.23 -10.00 -15.05
C ILE A 519 -20.75 -10.06 -13.63
N THR A 520 -20.67 -11.23 -13.05
CA THR A 520 -20.84 -11.43 -11.60
C THR A 520 -19.51 -11.81 -11.00
N VAL A 521 -19.12 -11.17 -9.89
CA VAL A 521 -17.97 -11.59 -9.06
C VAL A 521 -18.45 -11.80 -7.65
N ARG A 522 -18.24 -12.99 -7.09
CA ARG A 522 -18.77 -13.32 -5.77
C ARG A 522 -17.88 -14.25 -4.95
N ASN A 523 -18.14 -14.24 -3.64
CA ASN A 523 -17.47 -15.08 -2.64
C ASN A 523 -15.94 -14.88 -2.56
N ALA A 524 -15.45 -13.73 -2.99
CA ALA A 524 -14.07 -13.38 -2.77
C ALA A 524 -13.83 -13.01 -1.29
N SER A 525 -12.88 -13.65 -0.67
CA SER A 525 -12.51 -13.33 0.72
C SER A 525 -11.75 -12.01 0.84
N PHE A 526 -11.28 -11.47 -0.27
CA PHE A 526 -10.71 -10.12 -0.42
C PHE A 526 -11.61 -9.26 -1.31
N ASN A 527 -11.05 -8.25 -2.00
CA ASN A 527 -11.86 -7.45 -2.91
C ASN A 527 -12.44 -8.32 -4.04
N GLY A 528 -13.70 -8.12 -4.37
CA GLY A 528 -14.29 -8.75 -5.53
C GLY A 528 -13.60 -8.30 -6.81
N VAL A 529 -13.56 -6.98 -7.01
CA VAL A 529 -12.82 -6.33 -8.09
C VAL A 529 -11.97 -5.21 -7.52
N PHE A 530 -10.70 -5.22 -7.87
CA PHE A 530 -9.76 -4.15 -7.56
C PHE A 530 -9.05 -3.67 -8.83
N ILE A 531 -9.20 -2.39 -9.16
CA ILE A 531 -8.51 -1.75 -10.29
C ILE A 531 -7.74 -0.53 -9.79
N SER A 532 -6.48 -0.43 -10.20
CA SER A 532 -5.58 0.63 -9.78
C SER A 532 -4.72 1.13 -10.93
N GLY A 533 -4.61 2.47 -11.04
CA GLY A 533 -3.73 3.10 -12.03
C GLY A 533 -4.27 3.07 -13.46
N ALA A 534 -5.58 2.94 -13.63
CA ALA A 534 -6.21 2.86 -14.95
C ALA A 534 -6.86 4.18 -15.38
N ASP A 535 -6.81 4.45 -16.66
CA ASP A 535 -7.60 5.48 -17.34
C ASP A 535 -8.71 4.84 -18.19
N SER A 536 -9.91 5.43 -18.17
CA SER A 536 -11.08 4.93 -18.91
C SER A 536 -11.54 3.54 -18.42
N VAL A 537 -12.16 3.51 -17.26
CA VAL A 537 -12.73 2.30 -16.64
C VAL A 537 -14.25 2.34 -16.71
N SER A 538 -14.86 1.35 -17.32
CA SER A 538 -16.30 1.18 -17.41
C SER A 538 -16.75 -0.11 -16.76
N ILE A 539 -17.67 -0.02 -15.78
CA ILE A 539 -18.27 -1.14 -15.07
C ILE A 539 -19.78 -1.01 -15.24
N ILE A 540 -20.37 -1.88 -16.05
CA ILE A 540 -21.74 -1.71 -16.54
C ILE A 540 -22.53 -3.00 -16.32
N SER A 541 -23.69 -2.90 -15.69
CA SER A 541 -24.60 -4.03 -15.45
C SER A 541 -23.95 -5.22 -14.75
N CYS A 542 -23.00 -4.94 -13.87
CA CYS A 542 -22.28 -5.96 -13.10
C CYS A 542 -22.97 -6.26 -11.78
N ASP A 543 -22.68 -7.44 -11.22
CA ASP A 543 -23.19 -7.89 -9.93
C ASP A 543 -22.01 -8.36 -9.06
N PHE A 544 -21.61 -7.53 -8.09
CA PHE A 544 -20.54 -7.85 -7.15
C PHE A 544 -21.15 -8.08 -5.77
N ASP A 545 -21.16 -9.32 -5.34
CA ASP A 545 -21.90 -9.76 -4.17
C ASP A 545 -21.07 -10.71 -3.28
N GLU A 546 -21.27 -10.61 -1.97
CA GLU A 546 -20.58 -11.44 -0.98
C GLU A 546 -19.03 -11.39 -1.08
N ASN A 547 -18.46 -10.28 -1.55
CA ASN A 547 -17.02 -10.08 -1.56
C ASN A 547 -16.59 -9.21 -0.38
N GLY A 548 -15.30 -9.26 -0.01
CA GLY A 548 -14.78 -8.47 1.11
C GLY A 548 -14.64 -9.25 2.38
N GLY A 549 -14.57 -10.53 2.26
CA GLY A 549 -13.97 -11.43 3.20
C GLY A 549 -14.71 -11.89 4.42
N ASN A 550 -14.25 -13.01 4.84
CA ASN A 550 -14.55 -13.59 6.13
C ASN A 550 -13.51 -13.19 7.16
N ALA A 551 -13.96 -12.49 8.20
CA ALA A 551 -13.41 -12.55 9.54
C ALA A 551 -11.86 -12.59 9.68
N VAL A 552 -11.10 -11.80 8.91
CA VAL A 552 -9.84 -11.33 9.47
C VAL A 552 -10.21 -10.16 10.38
N PRO A 553 -10.17 -10.31 11.70
CA PRO A 553 -10.37 -9.18 12.59
C PRO A 553 -9.38 -8.10 12.19
N GLY A 554 -9.87 -6.92 11.85
CA GLY A 554 -9.04 -5.75 11.66
C GLY A 554 -8.94 -5.17 10.28
N ALA A 555 -9.19 -5.91 9.23
CA ALA A 555 -9.14 -5.34 7.89
C ALA A 555 -10.55 -5.13 7.33
N LYS A 556 -11.25 -4.11 7.80
CA LYS A 556 -12.53 -3.66 7.22
C LYS A 556 -12.30 -2.83 5.95
N LEU A 557 -11.33 -3.22 5.11
CA LEU A 557 -10.96 -2.51 3.90
C LEU A 557 -11.01 -3.40 2.66
N GLN A 558 -11.71 -4.53 2.74
CA GLN A 558 -12.04 -5.33 1.58
C GLN A 558 -13.41 -4.89 1.08
N HIS A 559 -13.56 -4.76 -0.21
CA HIS A 559 -14.74 -4.17 -0.83
C HIS A 559 -15.29 -5.07 -1.95
N ASN A 560 -16.57 -4.90 -2.30
CA ASN A 560 -17.07 -5.49 -3.53
C ASN A 560 -16.32 -4.92 -4.74
N LEU A 561 -16.18 -3.59 -4.78
CA LEU A 561 -15.43 -2.88 -5.83
C LEU A 561 -14.52 -1.83 -5.20
N LEU A 562 -13.22 -1.89 -5.52
CA LEU A 562 -12.23 -0.91 -5.13
C LEU A 562 -11.55 -0.34 -6.38
N LEU A 563 -11.65 0.97 -6.55
CA LEU A 563 -10.96 1.73 -7.60
C LEU A 563 -10.03 2.74 -6.97
N THR A 564 -8.76 2.74 -7.38
CA THR A 564 -7.78 3.67 -6.82
C THR A 564 -6.88 4.24 -7.90
N HIS A 565 -6.53 5.53 -7.81
CA HIS A 565 -5.69 6.20 -8.81
C HIS A 565 -6.17 5.99 -10.25
N CYS A 566 -7.48 5.93 -10.43
CA CYS A 566 -8.10 5.76 -11.74
C CYS A 566 -8.75 7.06 -12.20
N SER A 567 -8.87 7.23 -13.50
CA SER A 567 -9.53 8.39 -14.12
C SER A 567 -10.55 7.97 -15.16
N ASN A 568 -11.50 8.88 -15.45
CA ASN A 568 -12.55 8.67 -16.45
C ASN A 568 -13.35 7.38 -16.19
N ILE A 569 -14.00 7.32 -15.03
CA ILE A 569 -14.64 6.12 -14.51
C ILE A 569 -16.16 6.20 -14.68
N LEU A 570 -16.76 5.13 -15.15
CA LEU A 570 -18.20 4.90 -15.16
C LEU A 570 -18.52 3.62 -14.38
N VAL A 571 -19.34 3.74 -13.33
CA VAL A 571 -19.98 2.60 -12.67
C VAL A 571 -21.48 2.78 -12.80
N SER A 572 -22.14 1.93 -13.58
CA SER A 572 -23.56 2.11 -13.86
C SER A 572 -24.35 0.84 -13.87
N SER A 573 -25.65 0.96 -13.50
CA SER A 573 -26.65 -0.11 -13.57
C SER A 573 -26.19 -1.42 -12.92
N SER A 574 -25.35 -1.31 -11.89
CA SER A 574 -24.68 -2.44 -11.23
C SER A 574 -25.21 -2.66 -9.81
N ARG A 575 -25.08 -3.87 -9.31
CA ARG A 575 -25.35 -4.26 -7.93
C ARG A 575 -24.04 -4.47 -7.18
N LEU A 576 -23.86 -3.79 -6.06
CA LEU A 576 -22.69 -3.85 -5.20
C LEU A 576 -23.15 -4.15 -3.77
N THR A 577 -23.41 -5.44 -3.50
CA THR A 577 -24.18 -5.85 -2.34
C THR A 577 -23.43 -6.82 -1.43
N THR A 578 -23.81 -6.83 -0.16
CA THR A 578 -23.44 -7.86 0.83
C THR A 578 -21.92 -8.06 0.99
N SER A 579 -21.13 -6.97 0.97
CA SER A 579 -19.72 -7.07 1.39
C SER A 579 -19.66 -7.20 2.91
N PRO A 580 -19.29 -8.35 3.50
CA PRO A 580 -19.45 -8.59 4.95
C PRO A 580 -18.64 -7.63 5.84
N PHE A 581 -17.48 -7.16 5.37
CA PHE A 581 -16.59 -6.32 6.13
C PHE A 581 -16.13 -5.05 5.38
N GLY A 582 -16.58 -4.84 4.17
CA GLY A 582 -16.18 -3.74 3.33
C GLY A 582 -17.34 -2.86 2.89
N SER A 583 -17.04 -1.91 2.04
CA SER A 583 -18.00 -1.08 1.34
C SER A 583 -18.45 -1.73 0.04
N GLY A 584 -19.61 -1.34 -0.46
CA GLY A 584 -20.04 -1.75 -1.80
C GLY A 584 -19.09 -1.21 -2.86
N LEU A 585 -18.82 0.10 -2.84
CA LEU A 585 -17.86 0.79 -3.70
C LEU A 585 -16.89 1.62 -2.86
N SER A 586 -15.60 1.54 -3.15
CA SER A 586 -14.59 2.43 -2.61
C SER A 586 -13.83 3.12 -3.75
N LEU A 587 -13.79 4.45 -3.70
CA LEU A 587 -13.05 5.32 -4.61
C LEU A 587 -11.94 6.03 -3.82
N ASP A 588 -10.69 5.84 -4.22
CA ASP A 588 -9.56 6.51 -3.59
C ASP A 588 -8.66 7.16 -4.65
N LYS A 589 -8.46 8.49 -4.55
CA LYS A 589 -7.68 9.27 -5.51
C LYS A 589 -8.10 9.08 -6.97
N CYS A 590 -9.41 8.96 -7.16
CA CYS A 590 -10.00 8.84 -8.49
C CYS A 590 -10.39 10.21 -9.05
N ARG A 591 -10.43 10.32 -10.36
CA ARG A 591 -10.83 11.55 -11.06
C ARG A 591 -11.86 11.27 -12.14
N ASN A 592 -12.78 12.25 -12.34
CA ASN A 592 -13.81 12.18 -13.36
C ASN A 592 -14.65 10.89 -13.23
N VAL A 593 -15.35 10.75 -12.12
CA VAL A 593 -16.11 9.54 -11.78
C VAL A 593 -17.60 9.77 -11.91
N SER A 594 -18.28 8.86 -12.57
CA SER A 594 -19.75 8.80 -12.63
C SER A 594 -20.25 7.49 -12.02
N VAL A 595 -21.04 7.58 -10.95
CA VAL A 595 -21.70 6.45 -10.28
C VAL A 595 -23.19 6.60 -10.49
N LEU A 596 -23.76 5.83 -11.43
CA LEU A 596 -25.09 6.08 -11.99
C LEU A 596 -26.03 4.89 -11.85
N ASN A 597 -27.19 5.07 -11.23
CA ASN A 597 -28.29 4.09 -11.22
C ASN A 597 -27.86 2.69 -10.69
N ASN A 598 -27.06 2.62 -9.66
CA ASN A 598 -26.62 1.39 -9.03
C ASN A 598 -27.47 1.08 -7.79
N GLU A 599 -27.53 -0.22 -7.43
CA GLU A 599 -27.96 -0.70 -6.13
C GLU A 599 -26.71 -0.98 -5.28
N ILE A 600 -26.56 -0.28 -4.15
CA ILE A 600 -25.42 -0.42 -3.23
C ILE A 600 -25.98 -0.72 -1.83
N ALA A 601 -26.02 -1.99 -1.45
CA ALA A 601 -26.83 -2.37 -0.30
C ALA A 601 -26.20 -3.47 0.56
N ARG A 602 -26.56 -3.50 1.85
CA ARG A 602 -26.23 -4.55 2.81
C ARG A 602 -24.72 -4.80 2.96
N ASN A 603 -23.92 -3.75 2.86
CA ASN A 603 -22.48 -3.85 3.05
C ASN A 603 -22.12 -3.61 4.52
N GLY A 604 -21.21 -4.40 5.08
CA GLY A 604 -20.81 -4.36 6.48
C GLY A 604 -19.96 -3.13 6.85
N TYR A 605 -19.81 -2.20 5.92
CA TYR A 605 -19.17 -0.90 6.14
C TYR A 605 -19.98 0.21 5.48
N TYR A 606 -19.40 1.08 4.65
CA TYR A 606 -20.16 2.10 3.91
C TYR A 606 -20.79 1.53 2.65
N GLY A 607 -21.88 2.11 2.20
CA GLY A 607 -22.37 1.85 0.86
C GLY A 607 -21.34 2.29 -0.17
N LEU A 608 -21.06 3.59 -0.21
CA LEU A 608 -20.05 4.22 -1.07
C LEU A 608 -19.05 4.99 -0.21
N LEU A 609 -17.78 4.68 -0.36
CA LEU A 609 -16.66 5.39 0.28
C LEU A 609 -15.89 6.19 -0.77
N VAL A 610 -15.71 7.48 -0.56
CA VAL A 610 -14.96 8.39 -1.45
C VAL A 610 -13.85 9.06 -0.65
N ALA A 611 -12.61 8.90 -1.08
CA ALA A 611 -11.45 9.49 -0.45
C ALA A 611 -10.56 10.18 -1.48
N GLU A 612 -10.08 11.38 -1.18
CA GLU A 612 -9.06 12.14 -1.96
C GLU A 612 -9.37 12.24 -3.46
N SER A 613 -10.64 12.18 -3.83
CA SER A 613 -11.09 12.07 -5.21
C SER A 613 -11.68 13.39 -5.73
N LYS A 614 -11.67 13.57 -7.06
CA LYS A 614 -12.05 14.81 -7.68
C LYS A 614 -13.01 14.60 -8.84
N ASN A 615 -13.98 15.52 -8.95
CA ASN A 615 -14.90 15.54 -10.07
C ASN A 615 -15.80 14.32 -10.11
N ILE A 616 -16.57 14.14 -9.05
CA ILE A 616 -17.38 12.95 -8.78
C ILE A 616 -18.85 13.26 -8.95
N SER A 617 -19.56 12.46 -9.71
CA SER A 617 -21.02 12.52 -9.90
C SER A 617 -21.66 11.24 -9.39
N ILE A 618 -22.54 11.33 -8.39
CA ILE A 618 -23.25 10.20 -7.80
C ILE A 618 -24.74 10.46 -8.01
N ILE A 619 -25.36 9.75 -8.96
CA ILE A 619 -26.70 10.10 -9.45
C ILE A 619 -27.59 8.89 -9.58
N GLY A 620 -28.81 8.98 -9.02
CA GLY A 620 -29.89 8.00 -9.24
C GLY A 620 -29.66 6.65 -8.57
N ASN A 621 -28.75 6.54 -7.61
CA ASN A 621 -28.45 5.26 -6.95
C ASN A 621 -29.43 4.97 -5.81
N LEU A 622 -29.73 3.68 -5.60
CA LEU A 622 -30.34 3.16 -4.39
C LEU A 622 -29.22 2.71 -3.44
N ILE A 623 -29.09 3.36 -2.29
CA ILE A 623 -28.04 3.06 -1.31
C ILE A 623 -28.69 2.76 0.04
N GLU A 624 -28.72 1.49 0.43
CA GLU A 624 -29.53 1.11 1.58
C GLU A 624 -28.95 -0.01 2.46
N ALA A 625 -29.38 -0.03 3.71
CA ALA A 625 -29.10 -1.09 4.66
C ALA A 625 -27.60 -1.40 4.84
N ASN A 626 -26.73 -0.40 4.70
CA ASN A 626 -25.31 -0.56 4.98
C ASN A 626 -25.04 -0.34 6.47
N ASP A 627 -24.09 -1.07 7.05
CA ASP A 627 -23.78 -1.06 8.49
C ASP A 627 -23.11 0.25 8.97
N ARG A 628 -22.82 1.16 8.06
CA ARG A 628 -22.32 2.51 8.29
C ARG A 628 -23.15 3.51 7.46
N SER A 629 -22.57 4.66 7.16
CA SER A 629 -23.25 5.67 6.33
C SER A 629 -23.44 5.19 4.89
N GLY A 630 -24.51 5.63 4.25
CA GLY A 630 -24.78 5.31 2.86
C GLY A 630 -23.66 5.80 1.95
N ILE A 631 -23.33 7.09 2.03
CA ILE A 631 -22.16 7.71 1.36
C ILE A 631 -21.27 8.30 2.43
N MET A 632 -19.97 7.92 2.40
CA MET A 632 -18.93 8.51 3.22
C MET A 632 -17.91 9.22 2.33
N MET A 633 -17.64 10.48 2.61
CA MET A 633 -16.58 11.27 1.99
C MET A 633 -15.49 11.56 3.02
N GLU A 634 -14.42 10.80 2.95
CA GLU A 634 -13.27 10.94 3.85
C GLU A 634 -12.40 12.13 3.50
N TYR A 635 -11.77 12.69 4.51
CA TYR A 635 -10.68 13.66 4.42
C TYR A 635 -9.42 13.05 5.03
N LEU A 636 -8.48 12.64 4.21
CA LEU A 636 -7.24 12.01 4.66
C LEU A 636 -6.06 12.98 4.56
N TYR A 637 -5.97 13.72 3.46
CA TYR A 637 -4.88 14.63 3.18
C TYR A 637 -5.36 15.96 2.56
N SER A 638 -6.02 15.94 1.40
CA SER A 638 -6.54 17.12 0.70
C SER A 638 -8.06 17.12 0.59
N GLY A 639 -8.68 16.00 0.91
CA GLY A 639 -10.13 15.80 0.84
C GLY A 639 -10.65 15.67 -0.59
N ASN A 640 -11.97 15.48 -0.69
CA ASN A 640 -12.64 15.34 -1.97
C ASN A 640 -12.97 16.73 -2.55
N GLN A 641 -12.95 16.85 -3.87
CA GLN A 641 -13.20 18.11 -4.57
C GLN A 641 -14.25 17.93 -5.68
N GLN A 642 -15.14 18.91 -5.84
CA GLN A 642 -16.15 18.92 -6.90
C GLN A 642 -17.01 17.65 -6.92
N VAL A 643 -17.71 17.38 -5.84
CA VAL A 643 -18.58 16.22 -5.70
C VAL A 643 -20.04 16.66 -5.86
N SER A 644 -20.76 16.05 -6.79
CA SER A 644 -22.20 16.21 -6.99
C SER A 644 -22.96 14.95 -6.62
N ILE A 645 -23.89 15.04 -5.70
CA ILE A 645 -24.73 13.93 -5.24
C ILE A 645 -26.19 14.30 -5.46
N SER A 646 -26.84 13.64 -6.40
CA SER A 646 -28.22 14.04 -6.76
C SER A 646 -29.11 12.86 -7.12
N LYS A 647 -30.41 13.01 -6.84
CA LYS A 647 -31.46 12.03 -7.20
C LYS A 647 -31.20 10.62 -6.65
N ASN A 648 -30.38 10.47 -5.60
CA ASN A 648 -30.17 9.19 -4.96
C ASN A 648 -31.24 8.95 -3.89
N ARG A 649 -31.57 7.67 -3.68
CA ARG A 649 -32.37 7.23 -2.55
C ARG A 649 -31.45 6.55 -1.54
N LEU A 650 -31.32 7.17 -0.36
CA LEU A 650 -30.47 6.68 0.73
C LEU A 650 -31.36 6.35 1.93
N GLN A 651 -31.45 5.06 2.29
CA GLN A 651 -32.38 4.64 3.35
C GLN A 651 -31.84 3.47 4.18
N PHE A 652 -32.26 3.42 5.44
CA PHE A 652 -31.96 2.32 6.37
C PHE A 652 -30.48 2.06 6.59
N ASN A 653 -29.58 2.97 6.24
CA ASN A 653 -28.17 2.83 6.58
C ASN A 653 -27.98 3.09 8.09
N ALA A 654 -27.14 2.30 8.76
CA ALA A 654 -26.98 2.41 10.21
C ALA A 654 -26.27 3.70 10.65
N GLY A 655 -25.46 4.32 9.76
CA GLY A 655 -24.93 5.68 9.92
C GLY A 655 -25.82 6.73 9.27
N TRP A 656 -25.25 7.82 8.80
CA TRP A 656 -25.97 8.86 8.05
C TRP A 656 -26.29 8.38 6.61
N GLY A 657 -27.28 9.02 6.00
CA GLY A 657 -27.45 8.86 4.56
C GLY A 657 -26.20 9.36 3.82
N ILE A 658 -25.79 10.60 4.12
CA ILE A 658 -24.53 11.21 3.60
C ILE A 658 -23.73 11.73 4.78
N GLU A 659 -22.48 11.28 4.87
CA GLU A 659 -21.50 11.72 5.85
C GLU A 659 -20.26 12.26 5.14
N SER A 660 -19.83 13.48 5.44
CA SER A 660 -18.68 14.11 4.82
C SER A 660 -17.79 14.79 5.84
N TYR A 661 -16.52 14.52 5.69
CA TYR A 661 -15.45 15.25 6.34
C TYR A 661 -14.67 16.15 5.37
N SER A 662 -15.10 16.19 4.12
CA SER A 662 -14.57 17.07 3.08
C SER A 662 -15.68 18.04 2.67
N THR A 663 -15.42 19.33 2.81
CA THR A 663 -16.44 20.37 2.58
C THR A 663 -16.27 21.12 1.27
N ASN A 664 -15.18 20.87 0.53
CA ASN A 664 -14.83 21.63 -0.66
C ASN A 664 -15.65 21.19 -1.88
N GLY A 665 -16.60 22.03 -2.27
CA GLY A 665 -17.32 21.88 -3.53
C GLY A 665 -18.29 20.72 -3.59
N ILE A 666 -18.95 20.38 -2.46
CA ILE A 666 -20.03 19.38 -2.43
C ILE A 666 -21.34 20.03 -2.81
N GLN A 667 -22.02 19.47 -3.79
CA GLN A 667 -23.34 19.87 -4.23
C GLN A 667 -24.33 18.73 -3.98
N LEU A 668 -25.38 19.03 -3.23
CA LEU A 668 -26.46 18.09 -2.93
C LEU A 668 -27.77 18.59 -3.53
N SER A 669 -28.47 17.73 -4.30
CA SER A 669 -29.77 18.09 -4.86
C SER A 669 -30.68 16.89 -5.07
N LEU A 670 -31.95 17.04 -4.74
CA LEU A 670 -33.01 16.06 -5.04
C LEU A 670 -32.74 14.64 -4.50
N ASN A 671 -31.96 14.50 -3.44
CA ASN A 671 -31.76 13.18 -2.81
C ASN A 671 -32.93 12.89 -1.86
N ASP A 672 -33.39 11.65 -1.89
CA ASP A 672 -34.39 11.11 -0.95
C ASP A 672 -33.65 10.40 0.19
N LEU A 673 -33.67 10.95 1.39
CA LEU A 673 -32.98 10.42 2.56
C LEU A 673 -33.99 10.05 3.63
N ASN A 674 -34.12 8.74 3.91
CA ASN A 674 -35.10 8.22 4.83
C ASN A 674 -34.50 7.17 5.77
N HIS A 675 -34.85 7.27 7.06
CA HIS A 675 -34.57 6.21 8.06
C HIS A 675 -33.10 5.81 8.17
N ASN A 676 -32.16 6.77 7.93
CA ASN A 676 -30.75 6.50 8.17
C ASN A 676 -30.40 6.90 9.61
N GLY A 677 -29.52 6.13 10.26
CA GLY A 677 -28.97 6.39 11.57
C GLY A 677 -29.95 6.63 12.71
N ASN A 678 -29.52 7.34 13.70
CA ASN A 678 -30.30 7.65 14.91
C ASN A 678 -31.26 8.85 14.74
N ASN A 679 -31.86 9.02 13.59
CA ASN A 679 -33.16 9.66 13.35
C ASN A 679 -33.33 11.16 13.37
N LYS A 680 -32.33 11.99 13.56
CA LYS A 680 -32.58 13.45 13.50
C LYS A 680 -31.92 14.16 12.34
N GLU A 681 -30.75 13.73 11.94
CA GLU A 681 -30.00 14.33 10.84
C GLU A 681 -29.60 13.26 9.83
N GLN A 682 -30.14 13.35 8.64
CA GLN A 682 -29.83 12.40 7.56
C GLN A 682 -28.51 12.71 6.88
N ILE A 683 -27.99 13.92 7.07
CA ILE A 683 -26.75 14.42 6.47
C ILE A 683 -25.85 14.99 7.55
N ARG A 684 -24.60 14.57 7.56
CA ARG A 684 -23.54 15.15 8.37
C ARG A 684 -22.43 15.69 7.48
N ILE A 685 -22.22 17.00 7.50
CA ILE A 685 -21.07 17.65 6.87
C ILE A 685 -20.28 18.37 7.97
N SER A 686 -19.07 17.93 8.23
CA SER A 686 -18.20 18.53 9.24
C SER A 686 -17.17 19.44 8.58
N PRO A 687 -16.94 20.66 9.09
CA PRO A 687 -15.86 21.50 8.60
C PRO A 687 -14.50 20.82 8.80
N GLU A 688 -13.61 20.93 7.82
CA GLU A 688 -12.26 20.32 7.81
C GLU A 688 -11.47 20.51 9.11
N LYS A 689 -11.57 21.68 9.74
CA LYS A 689 -10.87 22.01 10.98
C LYS A 689 -11.31 21.24 12.23
N LYS A 690 -12.49 20.63 12.23
CA LYS A 690 -13.02 19.91 13.42
C LYS A 690 -12.54 18.46 13.51
N ILE A 691 -12.12 17.86 12.43
CA ILE A 691 -11.71 16.42 12.39
C ILE A 691 -10.28 16.25 12.86
N LEU A 692 -9.49 17.29 12.70
CA LEU A 692 -8.08 17.29 13.10
C LEU A 692 -7.88 17.48 14.61
N MET A 693 -8.96 17.69 15.35
CA MET A 693 -8.94 17.93 16.82
C MET A 693 -9.71 16.87 17.64
N GLN A 694 -10.23 15.81 17.00
CA GLN A 694 -10.94 14.75 17.74
C GLN A 694 -10.16 13.44 17.75
#